data_4d3b7d6d16c2f1f64aabd5c221e3c88a
#
_entry.id   4d3b7d6d16c2f1f64aabd5c221e3c88a
#
_cell.length_a   1.000
_cell.length_b   1.000
_cell.length_c   1.000
_cell.angle_alpha   90.00
_cell.angle_beta   90.00
_cell.angle_gamma   90.00
#
_symmetry.space_group_name_H-M   'P 1'
#
loop_
_entity.id
_entity.type
_entity.pdbx_description
1 polymer ?
#
loop_
_entity_poly.entity_id
_entity_poly.type
_entity_poly.pdbx_seq_one_letter_code
_entity_poly.pdbx_strand_id
1 'polypeptide(L)'
;MHDHPHHHQHSHVDRPALRALADRMRIQPSYLDQTGETLRHTSDETRVRLLAAMGIDASTEERAQAALRRLRRADRRRWIDPVRVVRQTSRSLSRVVVRMPTIHADEARWTLVLRTEEGVESRWCGTTPAGRSRRLALGLPTVPPLGYHDLTVTFEGGGKRRSATQRLIVVPPRCMAPELRLRGRRGFGITANLYTVRSRENWGAGDLGDLATISEWLGHQGGAFVGVNPLHALRNAGYDVSPYSPISRLFRNPIYLRADDIPELAYDDVARAMIAKPEFEQALSELRAASMLDYGRVMALRAPVLEQLHRTFEDRELLPHTERGIAYESYVTREDPQLTQFATYMAISEQEGPDARTWPEPLRDSGSPEVAQRRQELRHRVGFHMWLQFELDRQLGSAAHHAAESGLALGLYQDLAVGSAPSGSDVWANPGLFRQGATVGAPPDMYSEEGQNWGLPAMDPFVLRETRYDYWIRLLRSGFRHTGALRIDHALGLFRMFWVPLGESARTGAYVTSFSDELFGIMALESMRHGAIVVGEDLGTVPPEVPKVLERWGVLGSKVVVFEWDHSNGRFRAARDYPRLALTTVNTHDLPPVAGWMRERDVTLRSELGDLSDEHQVAGARRARAHDRGGVIQILIEEGLLPPSAHESLDAETLVRALHAFVRRTPAALVGLSLDDLALESEPVNIPGVWQDRYASWSRRMREPLDVLLHSSRTDELLGHERPAVDSASQPT
;
A
#
# COMPACT_ATOMS: atom_id res chain seq x y z
N MET A 1 -22.77 -8.43 62.01
CA MET A 1 -22.17 -7.22 61.46
C MET A 1 -21.79 -7.55 60.02
N HIS A 2 -22.63 -7.11 59.09
CA HIS A 2 -22.44 -7.36 57.66
C HIS A 2 -21.75 -6.13 57.04
N ASP A 3 -20.54 -6.30 56.60
CA ASP A 3 -19.86 -5.31 55.79
C ASP A 3 -20.36 -5.44 54.33
N HIS A 4 -21.00 -4.40 53.83
CA HIS A 4 -21.35 -4.22 52.42
C HIS A 4 -20.12 -3.63 51.68
N PRO A 5 -19.71 -4.19 50.56
CA PRO A 5 -18.70 -3.53 49.71
C PRO A 5 -19.34 -2.33 48.99
N HIS A 6 -18.77 -1.16 49.22
CA HIS A 6 -19.10 0.07 48.51
C HIS A 6 -18.82 -0.09 47.01
N HIS A 7 -19.87 -0.27 46.23
CA HIS A 7 -19.80 0.00 44.77
C HIS A 7 -19.56 1.48 44.59
N HIS A 8 -18.34 1.83 44.16
CA HIS A 8 -18.06 3.15 43.60
C HIS A 8 -18.88 3.28 42.31
N GLN A 9 -20.05 3.88 42.40
CA GLN A 9 -20.76 4.47 41.27
C GLN A 9 -19.88 5.62 40.74
N HIS A 10 -19.08 5.35 39.68
CA HIS A 10 -18.55 6.43 38.86
C HIS A 10 -19.77 7.13 38.24
N SER A 11 -20.10 8.32 38.75
CA SER A 11 -21.07 9.22 38.14
C SER A 11 -20.53 9.52 36.72
N HIS A 12 -21.18 8.97 35.71
CA HIS A 12 -20.91 9.32 34.31
C HIS A 12 -21.25 10.80 34.12
N VAL A 13 -20.24 11.65 34.21
CA VAL A 13 -20.37 13.05 33.83
C VAL A 13 -20.71 13.08 32.35
N ASP A 14 -21.88 13.59 32.00
CA ASP A 14 -22.27 13.72 30.60
C ASP A 14 -21.36 14.72 29.89
N ARG A 15 -20.76 14.31 28.76
CA ARG A 15 -19.78 15.08 27.99
C ARG A 15 -20.27 15.36 26.57
N PRO A 16 -21.36 16.13 26.37
CA PRO A 16 -21.97 16.34 25.06
C PRO A 16 -21.06 17.11 24.10
N ALA A 17 -20.23 18.05 24.57
CA ALA A 17 -19.32 18.77 23.69
C ALA A 17 -18.15 17.89 23.24
N LEU A 18 -17.65 17.00 24.09
CA LEU A 18 -16.65 16.00 23.71
C LEU A 18 -17.18 15.12 22.58
N ARG A 19 -18.41 14.58 22.73
CA ARG A 19 -19.01 13.71 21.70
C ARG A 19 -19.24 14.48 20.39
N ALA A 20 -19.80 15.70 20.46
CA ALA A 20 -19.99 16.55 19.30
C ALA A 20 -18.65 16.93 18.61
N LEU A 21 -17.58 17.08 19.40
CA LEU A 21 -16.24 17.33 18.86
C LEU A 21 -15.66 16.09 18.19
N ALA A 22 -15.81 14.91 18.81
CA ALA A 22 -15.37 13.64 18.25
C ALA A 22 -16.09 13.32 16.91
N ASP A 23 -17.40 13.49 16.86
CA ASP A 23 -18.20 13.32 15.63
C ASP A 23 -17.71 14.28 14.53
N ARG A 24 -17.45 15.54 14.90
CA ARG A 24 -16.91 16.52 13.96
C ARG A 24 -15.53 16.12 13.45
N MET A 25 -14.70 15.52 14.28
CA MET A 25 -13.38 15.00 13.92
C MET A 25 -13.46 13.58 13.32
N ARG A 26 -14.67 13.12 12.96
CA ARG A 26 -14.95 11.88 12.27
C ARG A 26 -14.59 10.62 13.06
N ILE A 27 -14.45 10.71 14.38
CA ILE A 27 -14.32 9.55 15.27
C ILE A 27 -15.71 8.91 15.42
N GLN A 28 -15.86 7.67 15.00
CA GLN A 28 -17.14 6.97 15.07
C GLN A 28 -17.57 6.70 16.52
N PRO A 29 -18.85 6.92 16.86
CA PRO A 29 -19.35 6.70 18.21
C PRO A 29 -19.40 5.22 18.57
N SER A 30 -19.52 4.34 17.58
CA SER A 30 -19.60 2.88 17.77
C SER A 30 -19.29 2.17 16.46
N TYR A 31 -19.02 0.86 16.56
CA TYR A 31 -18.84 -0.04 15.41
C TYR A 31 -19.33 -1.45 15.77
N LEU A 32 -19.74 -2.21 14.77
CA LEU A 32 -20.02 -3.63 14.93
C LEU A 32 -18.69 -4.38 15.01
N ASP A 33 -18.59 -5.34 15.93
CA ASP A 33 -17.46 -6.26 15.97
C ASP A 33 -17.46 -7.19 14.74
N GLN A 34 -16.49 -8.07 14.65
CA GLN A 34 -16.36 -8.97 13.50
C GLN A 34 -17.49 -9.99 13.37
N THR A 35 -18.18 -10.33 14.45
CA THR A 35 -19.34 -11.22 14.37
C THR A 35 -20.53 -10.53 13.69
N GLY A 36 -20.52 -9.20 13.62
CA GLY A 36 -21.63 -8.38 13.15
C GLY A 36 -22.78 -8.30 14.13
N GLU A 37 -22.66 -8.91 15.33
CA GLU A 37 -23.72 -9.02 16.33
C GLU A 37 -23.53 -8.05 17.49
N THR A 38 -22.29 -7.74 17.88
CA THR A 38 -21.99 -6.91 19.05
C THR A 38 -21.64 -5.48 18.66
N LEU A 39 -22.45 -4.53 19.15
CA LEU A 39 -22.14 -3.10 18.98
C LEU A 39 -21.14 -2.65 20.05
N ARG A 40 -19.93 -2.27 19.62
CA ARG A 40 -18.88 -1.71 20.47
C ARG A 40 -18.98 -0.19 20.48
N HIS A 41 -19.04 0.40 21.68
CA HIS A 41 -19.09 1.86 21.84
C HIS A 41 -17.72 2.45 22.11
N THR A 42 -17.39 3.55 21.43
CA THR A 42 -16.17 4.32 21.69
C THR A 42 -16.30 5.02 23.05
N SER A 43 -15.35 4.80 23.95
CA SER A 43 -15.34 5.42 25.27
C SER A 43 -15.01 6.92 25.20
N ASP A 44 -15.40 7.69 26.21
CA ASP A 44 -15.03 9.11 26.29
C ASP A 44 -13.52 9.28 26.48
N GLU A 45 -12.85 8.32 27.14
CA GLU A 45 -11.39 8.29 27.27
C GLU A 45 -10.71 8.11 25.91
N THR A 46 -11.17 7.15 25.10
CA THR A 46 -10.68 6.95 23.72
C THR A 46 -10.86 8.24 22.89
N ARG A 47 -12.02 8.90 22.99
CA ARG A 47 -12.26 10.17 22.29
C ARG A 47 -11.27 11.25 22.70
N VAL A 48 -10.99 11.42 23.99
CA VAL A 48 -10.01 12.38 24.48
C VAL A 48 -8.61 12.10 23.92
N ARG A 49 -8.17 10.84 23.99
CA ARG A 49 -6.83 10.45 23.52
C ARG A 49 -6.67 10.62 22.00
N LEU A 50 -7.66 10.21 21.21
CA LEU A 50 -7.61 10.37 19.75
C LEU A 50 -7.69 11.85 19.35
N LEU A 51 -8.49 12.67 20.02
CA LEU A 51 -8.50 14.12 19.81
C LEU A 51 -7.16 14.75 20.16
N ALA A 52 -6.53 14.31 21.26
CA ALA A 52 -5.19 14.77 21.63
C ALA A 52 -4.15 14.37 20.56
N ALA A 53 -4.22 13.15 20.01
CA ALA A 53 -3.39 12.74 18.88
C ALA A 53 -3.58 13.63 17.65
N MET A 54 -4.79 14.14 17.42
CA MET A 54 -5.11 15.12 16.36
C MET A 54 -4.69 16.57 16.74
N GLY A 55 -4.03 16.78 17.88
CA GLY A 55 -3.62 18.10 18.36
C GLY A 55 -4.76 18.94 18.97
N ILE A 56 -5.82 18.29 19.45
CA ILE A 56 -7.00 18.95 20.02
C ILE A 56 -7.13 18.56 21.48
N ASP A 57 -6.93 19.52 22.38
CA ASP A 57 -7.17 19.31 23.81
C ASP A 57 -8.68 19.30 24.11
N ALA A 58 -9.17 18.15 24.56
CA ALA A 58 -10.54 17.89 24.97
C ALA A 58 -10.58 17.18 26.33
N SER A 59 -9.56 17.36 27.17
CA SER A 59 -9.41 16.68 28.46
C SER A 59 -10.56 16.97 29.43
N THR A 60 -11.15 18.20 29.36
CA THR A 60 -12.37 18.55 30.10
C THR A 60 -13.49 18.95 29.13
N GLU A 61 -14.74 19.00 29.64
CA GLU A 61 -15.90 19.40 28.83
C GLU A 61 -15.77 20.87 28.36
N GLU A 62 -15.24 21.76 29.21
CA GLU A 62 -15.00 23.16 28.88
C GLU A 62 -13.97 23.34 27.77
N ARG A 63 -12.89 22.53 27.80
CA ARG A 63 -11.86 22.50 26.72
C ARG A 63 -12.43 21.96 25.42
N ALA A 64 -13.24 20.90 25.48
CA ALA A 64 -13.95 20.38 24.34
C ALA A 64 -14.88 21.44 23.70
N GLN A 65 -15.65 22.17 24.52
CA GLN A 65 -16.48 23.29 24.07
C GLN A 65 -15.66 24.40 23.43
N ALA A 66 -14.52 24.77 24.03
CA ALA A 66 -13.63 25.81 23.50
C ALA A 66 -13.06 25.39 22.14
N ALA A 67 -12.61 24.13 21.99
CA ALA A 67 -12.12 23.57 20.75
C ALA A 67 -13.22 23.56 19.67
N LEU A 68 -14.43 23.12 20.01
CA LEU A 68 -15.58 23.10 19.09
C LEU A 68 -15.95 24.52 18.62
N ARG A 69 -15.94 25.51 19.52
CA ARG A 69 -16.13 26.93 19.17
C ARG A 69 -15.05 27.45 18.23
N ARG A 70 -13.78 27.08 18.48
CA ARG A 70 -12.63 27.46 17.65
C ARG A 70 -12.79 26.91 16.22
N LEU A 71 -13.10 25.63 16.08
CA LEU A 71 -13.31 24.98 14.78
C LEU A 71 -14.49 25.61 14.03
N ARG A 72 -15.63 25.84 14.69
CA ARG A 72 -16.79 26.52 14.09
C ARG A 72 -16.46 27.94 13.63
N ARG A 73 -15.60 28.67 14.37
CA ARG A 73 -15.13 30.02 13.95
C ARG A 73 -14.21 29.92 12.72
N ALA A 74 -13.31 28.95 12.68
CA ALA A 74 -12.44 28.71 11.53
C ALA A 74 -13.26 28.44 10.27
N ASP A 75 -14.28 27.57 10.34
CA ASP A 75 -15.20 27.30 9.22
C ASP A 75 -15.96 28.54 8.74
N ARG A 76 -16.42 29.37 9.68
CA ARG A 76 -17.13 30.61 9.31
C ARG A 76 -16.21 31.63 8.62
N ARG A 77 -14.89 31.59 8.92
CA ARG A 77 -13.89 32.47 8.29
C ARG A 77 -13.46 31.93 6.93
N ARG A 78 -13.57 30.62 6.74
CA ARG A 78 -13.26 29.96 5.47
C ARG A 78 -14.40 30.19 4.50
N TRP A 79 -14.14 30.88 3.41
CA TRP A 79 -15.14 31.19 2.41
C TRP A 79 -15.05 30.33 1.15
N ILE A 80 -13.96 29.60 0.95
CA ILE A 80 -13.79 28.54 -0.03
C ILE A 80 -13.02 27.37 0.60
N ASP A 81 -13.38 26.13 0.28
CA ASP A 81 -12.67 24.95 0.75
C ASP A 81 -11.30 24.84 0.05
N PRO A 82 -10.26 24.26 0.71
CA PRO A 82 -8.90 24.16 0.13
C PRO A 82 -8.86 23.28 -1.12
N VAL A 83 -9.72 22.26 -1.15
CA VAL A 83 -9.83 21.30 -2.26
C VAL A 83 -11.29 20.95 -2.52
N ARG A 84 -11.59 20.63 -3.77
CA ARG A 84 -12.87 20.09 -4.19
C ARG A 84 -12.61 19.01 -5.25
N VAL A 85 -13.06 17.81 -4.98
CA VAL A 85 -13.02 16.69 -5.93
C VAL A 85 -14.41 16.51 -6.54
N VAL A 86 -14.50 16.49 -7.86
CA VAL A 86 -15.77 16.44 -8.59
C VAL A 86 -15.68 15.49 -9.76
N ARG A 87 -16.64 14.58 -9.88
CA ARG A 87 -16.76 13.73 -11.06
C ARG A 87 -17.10 14.56 -12.31
N GLN A 88 -16.45 14.27 -13.43
CA GLN A 88 -16.69 14.96 -14.71
C GLN A 88 -18.17 14.94 -15.13
N THR A 89 -18.88 13.87 -14.78
CA THR A 89 -20.32 13.71 -15.08
C THR A 89 -21.25 14.45 -14.11
N SER A 90 -20.69 15.07 -13.05
CA SER A 90 -21.50 15.73 -12.03
C SER A 90 -22.03 17.09 -12.53
N ARG A 91 -23.35 17.30 -12.40
CA ARG A 91 -23.98 18.62 -12.66
C ARG A 91 -23.42 19.72 -11.74
N SER A 92 -22.85 19.37 -10.59
CA SER A 92 -22.24 20.33 -9.66
C SER A 92 -20.91 20.90 -10.17
N LEU A 93 -20.30 20.29 -11.21
CA LEU A 93 -19.04 20.76 -11.80
C LEU A 93 -19.15 22.17 -12.37
N SER A 94 -20.31 22.52 -12.92
CA SER A 94 -20.55 23.86 -13.48
C SER A 94 -20.78 24.98 -12.45
N ARG A 95 -20.69 24.67 -11.15
CA ARG A 95 -20.95 25.66 -10.07
C ARG A 95 -19.91 25.59 -8.98
N VAL A 96 -19.41 26.76 -8.58
CA VAL A 96 -18.54 26.93 -7.40
C VAL A 96 -19.32 27.65 -6.33
N VAL A 97 -19.50 27.03 -5.19
CA VAL A 97 -20.19 27.65 -4.05
C VAL A 97 -19.16 28.33 -3.13
N VAL A 98 -19.26 29.64 -3.03
CA VAL A 98 -18.39 30.46 -2.19
C VAL A 98 -19.22 31.02 -1.03
N ARG A 99 -18.69 31.00 0.18
CA ARG A 99 -19.24 31.74 1.31
C ARG A 99 -18.72 33.16 1.22
N MET A 100 -19.64 34.14 1.12
CA MET A 100 -19.24 35.53 1.01
C MET A 100 -18.39 35.97 2.20
N PRO A 101 -17.17 36.50 1.97
CA PRO A 101 -16.45 37.19 3.02
C PRO A 101 -17.26 38.41 3.47
N THR A 102 -17.13 38.81 4.74
CA THR A 102 -17.78 40.03 5.23
C THR A 102 -17.14 41.23 4.55
N ILE A 103 -17.75 41.70 3.47
CA ILE A 103 -17.43 42.93 2.75
C ILE A 103 -18.61 43.87 2.99
N HIS A 104 -18.37 44.97 3.65
CA HIS A 104 -19.37 46.02 3.87
C HIS A 104 -19.43 46.91 2.61
N ALA A 105 -20.12 46.42 1.60
CA ALA A 105 -20.45 47.17 0.37
C ALA A 105 -21.78 46.70 -0.15
N ASP A 106 -22.59 47.62 -0.69
CA ASP A 106 -23.87 47.29 -1.30
C ASP A 106 -23.71 46.44 -2.57
N GLU A 107 -22.57 46.56 -3.24
CA GLU A 107 -22.14 45.70 -4.34
C GLU A 107 -20.65 45.36 -4.21
N ALA A 108 -20.29 44.10 -4.40
CA ALA A 108 -18.92 43.66 -4.54
C ALA A 108 -18.70 43.03 -5.93
N ARG A 109 -17.60 43.41 -6.57
CA ARG A 109 -17.17 42.78 -7.81
C ARG A 109 -16.44 41.47 -7.46
N TRP A 110 -16.75 40.40 -8.17
CA TRP A 110 -16.00 39.15 -8.07
C TRP A 110 -15.28 38.82 -9.39
N THR A 111 -14.14 38.20 -9.26
CA THR A 111 -13.37 37.60 -10.36
C THR A 111 -13.10 36.15 -10.03
N LEU A 112 -13.39 35.25 -10.98
CA LEU A 112 -13.09 33.83 -10.90
C LEU A 112 -12.05 33.51 -11.97
N VAL A 113 -10.92 32.95 -11.57
CA VAL A 113 -9.85 32.51 -12.46
C VAL A 113 -9.69 31.02 -12.29
N LEU A 114 -9.87 30.26 -13.37
CA LEU A 114 -9.53 28.85 -13.44
C LEU A 114 -8.22 28.70 -14.24
N ARG A 115 -7.22 28.13 -13.60
CA ARG A 115 -5.97 27.71 -14.26
C ARG A 115 -5.95 26.19 -14.31
N THR A 116 -5.95 25.64 -15.53
CA THR A 116 -5.88 24.19 -15.71
C THR A 116 -4.47 23.66 -15.36
N GLU A 117 -4.36 22.34 -15.24
CA GLU A 117 -3.08 21.67 -15.00
C GLU A 117 -2.06 21.97 -16.11
N GLU A 118 -2.54 22.11 -17.35
CA GLU A 118 -1.72 22.47 -18.52
C GLU A 118 -1.41 23.97 -18.60
N GLY A 119 -1.85 24.76 -17.61
CA GLY A 119 -1.55 26.20 -17.51
C GLY A 119 -2.53 27.11 -18.28
N VAL A 120 -3.59 26.58 -18.90
CA VAL A 120 -4.58 27.39 -19.58
C VAL A 120 -5.42 28.16 -18.56
N GLU A 121 -5.51 29.49 -18.72
CA GLU A 121 -6.30 30.36 -17.84
C GLU A 121 -7.63 30.77 -18.50
N SER A 122 -8.69 30.66 -17.72
CA SER A 122 -9.99 31.21 -18.05
C SER A 122 -10.46 32.15 -16.94
N ARG A 123 -11.03 33.30 -17.30
CA ARG A 123 -11.45 34.33 -16.37
C ARG A 123 -12.89 34.72 -16.57
N TRP A 124 -13.62 34.84 -15.48
CA TRP A 124 -14.99 35.33 -15.43
C TRP A 124 -15.14 36.38 -14.34
N CYS A 125 -15.99 37.35 -14.53
CA CYS A 125 -16.26 38.39 -13.54
C CYS A 125 -17.75 38.71 -13.49
N GLY A 126 -18.14 39.34 -12.41
CA GLY A 126 -19.50 39.80 -12.18
C GLY A 126 -19.63 40.59 -10.89
N THR A 127 -20.83 40.98 -10.58
CA THR A 127 -21.14 41.66 -9.33
C THR A 127 -22.00 40.77 -8.43
N THR A 128 -21.90 40.95 -7.13
CA THR A 128 -22.81 40.31 -6.19
C THR A 128 -24.09 41.09 -6.12
N PRO A 129 -25.26 40.43 -6.15
CA PRO A 129 -26.52 41.16 -5.91
C PRO A 129 -26.55 41.76 -4.50
N ALA A 130 -27.15 42.93 -4.38
CA ALA A 130 -27.43 43.53 -3.09
C ALA A 130 -28.27 42.56 -2.24
N GLY A 131 -27.79 42.16 -1.08
CA GLY A 131 -28.53 41.24 -0.20
C GLY A 131 -27.65 40.44 0.76
N ARG A 132 -28.27 39.93 1.83
CA ARG A 132 -27.64 39.21 2.90
C ARG A 132 -27.30 37.72 2.62
N SER A 133 -27.23 37.30 1.35
CA SER A 133 -26.89 35.91 1.06
C SER A 133 -25.45 35.61 1.44
N ARG A 134 -25.25 34.68 2.41
CA ARG A 134 -23.93 34.24 2.85
C ARG A 134 -23.29 33.21 1.91
N ARG A 135 -24.01 32.77 0.87
CA ARG A 135 -23.52 31.79 -0.11
C ARG A 135 -23.83 32.30 -1.52
N LEU A 136 -22.78 32.29 -2.34
CA LEU A 136 -22.89 32.65 -3.75
C LEU A 136 -22.51 31.44 -4.59
N ALA A 137 -23.33 31.08 -5.57
CA ALA A 137 -23.02 30.06 -6.55
C ALA A 137 -22.49 30.73 -7.81
N LEU A 138 -21.21 30.58 -8.09
CA LEU A 138 -20.57 31.09 -9.31
C LEU A 138 -20.64 30.02 -10.38
N GLY A 139 -21.14 30.35 -11.57
CA GLY A 139 -21.16 29.44 -12.72
C GLY A 139 -19.77 29.33 -13.36
N LEU A 140 -19.39 28.11 -13.74
CA LEU A 140 -18.28 27.86 -14.67
C LEU A 140 -18.88 27.66 -16.06
N PRO A 141 -18.69 28.59 -17.01
CA PRO A 141 -19.26 28.48 -18.33
C PRO A 141 -18.73 27.30 -19.16
N THR A 142 -17.52 26.85 -18.87
CA THR A 142 -16.89 25.69 -19.48
C THR A 142 -16.64 24.61 -18.45
N VAL A 143 -16.82 23.34 -18.83
CA VAL A 143 -16.49 22.19 -17.99
C VAL A 143 -14.98 21.96 -18.06
N PRO A 144 -14.25 22.02 -16.94
CA PRO A 144 -12.82 21.71 -16.93
C PRO A 144 -12.57 20.27 -17.36
N PRO A 145 -11.42 19.97 -18.01
CA PRO A 145 -11.01 18.59 -18.32
C PRO A 145 -10.73 17.79 -17.05
N LEU A 146 -10.47 16.49 -17.21
CA LEU A 146 -9.94 15.67 -16.12
C LEU A 146 -8.57 16.21 -15.68
N GLY A 147 -8.35 16.39 -14.38
CA GLY A 147 -7.05 16.86 -13.89
C GLY A 147 -7.12 17.68 -12.61
N TYR A 148 -5.99 18.28 -12.27
CA TYR A 148 -5.73 19.08 -11.08
C TYR A 148 -5.64 20.56 -11.45
N HIS A 149 -6.67 21.32 -11.14
CA HIS A 149 -6.80 22.71 -11.53
C HIS A 149 -6.77 23.63 -10.32
N ASP A 150 -6.30 24.87 -10.48
CA ASP A 150 -6.39 25.90 -9.45
C ASP A 150 -7.50 26.89 -9.79
N LEU A 151 -8.42 27.05 -8.85
CA LEU A 151 -9.56 27.94 -8.96
C LEU A 151 -9.40 29.08 -7.96
N THR A 152 -9.12 30.29 -8.44
CA THR A 152 -8.95 31.48 -7.62
C THR A 152 -10.16 32.37 -7.69
N VAL A 153 -10.73 32.68 -6.52
CA VAL A 153 -11.85 33.62 -6.41
C VAL A 153 -11.36 34.88 -5.73
N THR A 154 -11.60 36.03 -6.33
CA THR A 154 -11.29 37.34 -5.77
C THR A 154 -12.56 38.15 -5.64
N PHE A 155 -12.74 38.82 -4.48
CA PHE A 155 -13.80 39.82 -4.24
C PHE A 155 -13.18 41.18 -3.99
N GLU A 156 -13.78 42.22 -4.63
CA GLU A 156 -13.38 43.61 -4.49
C GLU A 156 -14.61 44.48 -4.17
N GLY A 157 -14.56 45.21 -3.09
CA GLY A 157 -15.66 46.10 -2.68
C GLY A 157 -15.34 46.85 -1.37
N GLY A 158 -15.86 48.05 -1.20
CA GLY A 158 -15.62 48.89 0.00
C GLY A 158 -14.14 49.17 0.26
N GLY A 159 -13.31 49.33 -0.79
CA GLY A 159 -11.86 49.54 -0.67
C GLY A 159 -11.06 48.31 -0.25
N LYS A 160 -11.67 47.13 -0.16
CA LYS A 160 -11.02 45.89 0.26
C LYS A 160 -10.98 44.88 -0.89
N ARG A 161 -9.84 44.18 -1.03
CA ARG A 161 -9.65 43.04 -1.91
C ARG A 161 -9.35 41.80 -1.08
N ARG A 162 -10.03 40.68 -1.40
CA ARG A 162 -9.78 39.38 -0.77
C ARG A 162 -9.73 38.30 -1.85
N SER A 163 -8.73 37.44 -1.77
CA SER A 163 -8.55 36.32 -2.70
C SER A 163 -8.32 35.02 -1.94
N ALA A 164 -8.82 33.91 -2.52
CA ALA A 164 -8.52 32.57 -2.04
C ALA A 164 -8.54 31.58 -3.21
N THR A 165 -7.70 30.55 -3.11
CA THR A 165 -7.54 29.52 -4.13
C THR A 165 -7.98 28.18 -3.59
N GLN A 166 -8.76 27.46 -4.41
CA GLN A 166 -9.18 26.08 -4.20
C GLN A 166 -8.51 25.20 -5.26
N ARG A 167 -7.96 24.05 -4.86
CA ARG A 167 -7.64 22.98 -5.82
C ARG A 167 -8.94 22.33 -6.27
N LEU A 168 -9.26 22.44 -7.56
CA LEU A 168 -10.36 21.75 -8.20
C LEU A 168 -9.82 20.50 -8.90
N ILE A 169 -10.21 19.33 -8.42
CA ILE A 169 -9.80 18.04 -8.98
C ILE A 169 -11.00 17.46 -9.72
N VAL A 170 -10.89 17.36 -11.04
CA VAL A 170 -11.93 16.78 -11.90
C VAL A 170 -11.54 15.33 -12.19
N VAL A 171 -12.41 14.40 -11.78
CA VAL A 171 -12.11 12.97 -11.79
C VAL A 171 -13.06 12.20 -12.70
N PRO A 172 -12.63 11.06 -13.27
CA PRO A 172 -13.49 10.18 -14.06
C PRO A 172 -14.55 9.51 -13.17
N PRO A 173 -15.57 8.88 -13.77
CA PRO A 173 -16.61 8.19 -13.01
C PRO A 173 -16.11 6.94 -12.28
N ARG A 174 -15.02 6.30 -12.76
CA ARG A 174 -14.42 5.08 -12.20
C ARG A 174 -12.96 4.90 -12.63
N CYS A 175 -12.25 3.97 -11.99
CA CYS A 175 -10.93 3.51 -12.38
C CYS A 175 -10.93 2.85 -13.77
N MET A 176 -9.73 2.58 -14.30
CA MET A 176 -9.53 1.82 -15.53
C MET A 176 -10.23 0.48 -15.45
N ALA A 177 -11.09 0.20 -16.42
CA ALA A 177 -11.85 -1.05 -16.45
C ALA A 177 -10.96 -2.22 -16.91
N PRO A 178 -11.01 -3.38 -16.24
CA PRO A 178 -10.22 -4.55 -16.62
C PRO A 178 -10.54 -5.03 -18.03
N GLU A 179 -11.79 -4.91 -18.49
CA GLU A 179 -12.20 -5.30 -19.84
C GLU A 179 -11.45 -4.56 -20.94
N LEU A 180 -11.08 -3.29 -20.70
CA LEU A 180 -10.32 -2.50 -21.67
C LEU A 180 -8.85 -2.98 -21.73
N ARG A 181 -8.26 -3.26 -20.59
CA ARG A 181 -6.86 -3.72 -20.51
C ARG A 181 -6.70 -5.17 -20.99
N LEU A 182 -7.62 -6.03 -20.62
CA LEU A 182 -7.60 -7.46 -20.94
C LEU A 182 -8.33 -7.77 -22.27
N ARG A 183 -8.82 -6.75 -22.99
CA ARG A 183 -9.55 -6.91 -24.26
C ARG A 183 -10.73 -7.87 -24.14
N GLY A 184 -11.50 -7.73 -23.06
CA GLY A 184 -12.65 -8.57 -22.75
C GLY A 184 -12.32 -10.00 -22.28
N ARG A 185 -11.03 -10.33 -22.12
CA ARG A 185 -10.59 -11.64 -21.58
C ARG A 185 -10.45 -11.56 -20.07
N ARG A 186 -10.25 -12.71 -19.44
CA ARG A 186 -9.79 -12.84 -18.07
C ARG A 186 -8.27 -13.02 -18.06
N GLY A 187 -7.61 -12.51 -17.01
CA GLY A 187 -6.16 -12.63 -16.87
C GLY A 187 -5.80 -13.59 -15.73
N PHE A 188 -4.85 -14.48 -15.95
CA PHE A 188 -4.16 -15.15 -14.86
C PHE A 188 -2.74 -14.61 -14.73
N GLY A 189 -2.18 -14.67 -13.54
CA GLY A 189 -0.83 -14.24 -13.28
C GLY A 189 -0.20 -14.99 -12.12
N ILE A 190 1.09 -14.76 -11.93
CA ILE A 190 1.85 -15.28 -10.81
C ILE A 190 2.05 -14.17 -9.78
N THR A 191 1.88 -14.48 -8.49
CA THR A 191 2.25 -13.61 -7.38
C THR A 191 3.51 -14.14 -6.70
N ALA A 192 4.50 -13.27 -6.46
CA ALA A 192 5.79 -13.63 -5.89
C ALA A 192 6.21 -12.66 -4.78
N ASN A 193 6.78 -13.19 -3.72
CA ASN A 193 7.57 -12.40 -2.78
C ASN A 193 8.98 -12.26 -3.36
N LEU A 194 9.23 -11.19 -4.13
CA LEU A 194 10.42 -11.06 -4.97
C LEU A 194 11.73 -11.30 -4.20
N TYR A 195 11.84 -10.79 -2.97
CA TYR A 195 13.04 -10.97 -2.15
C TYR A 195 13.36 -12.45 -1.84
N THR A 196 12.34 -13.35 -1.89
CA THR A 196 12.54 -14.79 -1.61
C THR A 196 13.22 -15.52 -2.75
N VAL A 197 13.17 -14.99 -3.96
CA VAL A 197 13.63 -15.63 -5.19
C VAL A 197 15.16 -15.91 -5.12
N ARG A 198 15.51 -17.12 -5.49
CA ARG A 198 16.90 -17.56 -5.64
C ARG A 198 17.19 -17.76 -7.11
N SER A 199 18.24 -17.15 -7.61
CA SER A 199 18.77 -17.39 -8.95
C SER A 199 20.30 -17.43 -8.90
N ARG A 200 20.91 -17.90 -9.99
CA ARG A 200 22.39 -17.87 -10.13
C ARG A 200 22.94 -16.48 -10.35
N GLU A 201 22.08 -15.55 -10.77
CA GLU A 201 22.49 -14.21 -11.18
C GLU A 201 22.33 -13.18 -10.06
N ASN A 202 21.31 -13.31 -9.18
CA ASN A 202 21.10 -12.31 -8.14
C ASN A 202 22.20 -12.33 -7.05
N TRP A 203 22.37 -11.20 -6.39
CA TRP A 203 23.37 -11.03 -5.34
C TRP A 203 22.76 -11.27 -3.94
N GLY A 204 22.22 -12.49 -3.74
CA GLY A 204 21.72 -12.94 -2.45
C GLY A 204 20.29 -12.58 -2.11
N ALA A 205 19.61 -11.77 -2.90
CA ALA A 205 18.18 -11.47 -2.80
C ALA A 205 17.60 -11.38 -4.21
N GLY A 206 16.37 -11.85 -4.41
CA GLY A 206 15.67 -11.70 -5.67
C GLY A 206 15.53 -10.21 -6.06
N ASP A 207 15.76 -9.89 -7.32
CA ASP A 207 15.90 -8.53 -7.82
C ASP A 207 15.06 -8.26 -9.08
N LEU A 208 15.18 -7.06 -9.66
CA LEU A 208 14.39 -6.63 -10.81
C LEU A 208 14.73 -7.40 -12.09
N GLY A 209 15.92 -8.00 -12.19
CA GLY A 209 16.27 -8.92 -13.28
C GLY A 209 15.55 -10.26 -13.12
N ASP A 210 15.44 -10.80 -11.89
CA ASP A 210 14.62 -11.99 -11.63
C ASP A 210 13.15 -11.73 -11.96
N LEU A 211 12.64 -10.53 -11.67
CA LEU A 211 11.28 -10.12 -12.04
C LEU A 211 11.09 -10.11 -13.57
N ALA A 212 12.07 -9.62 -14.32
CA ALA A 212 12.04 -9.67 -15.79
C ALA A 212 12.01 -11.12 -16.30
N THR A 213 12.82 -12.00 -15.73
CA THR A 213 12.87 -13.45 -16.07
C THR A 213 11.54 -14.13 -15.80
N ILE A 214 10.92 -13.89 -14.64
CA ILE A 214 9.57 -14.44 -14.33
C ILE A 214 8.53 -13.90 -15.32
N SER A 215 8.63 -12.63 -15.69
CA SER A 215 7.69 -11.99 -16.61
C SER A 215 7.80 -12.57 -18.02
N GLU A 216 9.01 -12.77 -18.53
CA GLU A 216 9.26 -13.37 -19.83
C GLU A 216 8.72 -14.81 -19.89
N TRP A 217 9.09 -15.63 -18.90
CA TRP A 217 8.60 -16.99 -18.82
C TRP A 217 7.07 -17.05 -18.77
N LEU A 218 6.43 -16.22 -17.92
CA LEU A 218 4.98 -16.23 -17.79
C LEU A 218 4.27 -15.73 -19.06
N GLY A 219 4.89 -14.83 -19.81
CA GLY A 219 4.39 -14.40 -21.11
C GLY A 219 4.28 -15.57 -22.10
N HIS A 220 5.29 -16.42 -22.16
CA HIS A 220 5.27 -17.65 -22.95
C HIS A 220 4.21 -18.66 -22.50
N GLN A 221 3.81 -18.60 -21.22
CA GLN A 221 2.71 -19.40 -20.67
C GLN A 221 1.32 -18.76 -20.88
N GLY A 222 1.25 -17.62 -21.58
CA GLY A 222 -0.01 -16.92 -21.83
C GLY A 222 -0.57 -16.19 -20.61
N GLY A 223 0.26 -15.87 -19.63
CA GLY A 223 -0.12 -15.09 -18.46
C GLY A 223 -0.42 -13.62 -18.79
N ALA A 224 -1.01 -12.91 -17.85
CA ALA A 224 -1.40 -11.52 -18.00
C ALA A 224 -0.62 -10.56 -17.09
N PHE A 225 -0.11 -11.04 -15.95
CA PHE A 225 0.59 -10.18 -14.97
C PHE A 225 1.53 -10.99 -14.07
N VAL A 226 2.59 -10.32 -13.58
CA VAL A 226 3.38 -10.76 -12.42
C VAL A 226 3.13 -9.80 -11.27
N GLY A 227 2.60 -10.34 -10.16
CA GLY A 227 2.38 -9.60 -8.93
C GLY A 227 3.57 -9.72 -7.99
N VAL A 228 3.92 -8.62 -7.33
CA VAL A 228 5.02 -8.60 -6.34
C VAL A 228 4.57 -8.00 -5.03
N ASN A 229 5.23 -8.41 -3.94
CA ASN A 229 5.11 -7.73 -2.65
C ASN A 229 5.48 -6.23 -2.78
N PRO A 230 5.14 -5.38 -1.78
CA PRO A 230 5.56 -3.98 -1.82
C PRO A 230 7.07 -3.82 -2.03
N LEU A 231 7.46 -3.09 -3.07
CA LEU A 231 8.87 -2.80 -3.39
C LEU A 231 9.38 -1.55 -2.67
N HIS A 232 8.68 -1.08 -1.66
CA HIS A 232 8.95 0.15 -0.92
C HIS A 232 10.30 0.16 -0.21
N ALA A 233 10.85 1.35 0.00
CA ALA A 233 12.13 1.52 0.68
C ALA A 233 12.07 1.02 2.13
N LEU A 234 12.99 0.13 2.49
CA LEU A 234 13.20 -0.40 3.83
C LEU A 234 14.57 0.03 4.37
N ARG A 235 14.80 -0.17 5.66
CA ARG A 235 16.12 0.02 6.27
C ARG A 235 17.13 -1.05 5.87
N ASN A 236 16.64 -2.23 5.56
CA ASN A 236 17.45 -3.42 5.26
C ASN A 236 18.43 -3.78 6.40
N ALA A 237 18.04 -3.55 7.64
CA ALA A 237 18.88 -3.81 8.81
C ALA A 237 18.03 -4.27 10.00
N GLY A 238 18.60 -5.18 10.80
CA GLY A 238 17.93 -5.72 12.00
C GLY A 238 16.68 -6.52 11.65
N TYR A 239 15.67 -6.40 12.51
CA TYR A 239 14.38 -7.09 12.37
C TYR A 239 13.33 -6.25 11.64
N ASP A 240 13.60 -4.99 11.24
CA ASP A 240 12.66 -4.08 10.61
C ASP A 240 12.73 -4.21 9.07
N VAL A 241 12.35 -5.41 8.58
CA VAL A 241 12.43 -5.77 7.16
C VAL A 241 11.07 -6.08 6.53
N SER A 242 9.97 -5.80 7.23
CA SER A 242 8.63 -5.99 6.68
C SER A 242 8.37 -5.04 5.50
N PRO A 243 8.00 -5.55 4.31
CA PRO A 243 7.62 -4.71 3.19
C PRO A 243 6.34 -3.89 3.44
N TYR A 244 5.58 -4.24 4.49
CA TYR A 244 4.36 -3.54 4.91
C TYR A 244 4.59 -2.48 5.99
N SER A 245 5.84 -2.35 6.49
CA SER A 245 6.27 -1.27 7.38
C SER A 245 7.46 -0.48 6.79
N PRO A 246 7.33 0.08 5.59
CA PRO A 246 8.43 0.74 4.89
C PRO A 246 8.79 2.09 5.52
N ILE A 247 10.04 2.51 5.38
CA ILE A 247 10.47 3.87 5.73
C ILE A 247 9.93 4.92 4.76
N SER A 248 9.66 4.51 3.52
CA SER A 248 8.96 5.34 2.53
C SER A 248 8.16 4.49 1.55
N ARG A 249 6.92 4.89 1.30
CA ARG A 249 6.07 4.32 0.26
C ARG A 249 6.24 4.99 -1.10
N LEU A 250 6.92 6.13 -1.13
CA LEU A 250 7.18 6.89 -2.37
C LEU A 250 8.36 6.33 -3.15
N PHE A 251 9.32 5.71 -2.46
CA PHE A 251 10.59 5.26 -3.03
C PHE A 251 10.77 3.76 -2.90
N ARG A 252 11.75 3.21 -3.63
CA ARG A 252 11.96 1.77 -3.77
C ARG A 252 13.15 1.29 -2.92
N ASN A 253 13.11 0.01 -2.56
CA ASN A 253 14.15 -0.63 -1.76
C ASN A 253 15.36 -1.01 -2.65
N PRO A 254 16.59 -0.52 -2.33
CA PRO A 254 17.80 -0.85 -3.08
C PRO A 254 18.15 -2.35 -3.10
N ILE A 255 17.54 -3.17 -2.23
CA ILE A 255 17.74 -4.62 -2.26
C ILE A 255 17.27 -5.27 -3.56
N TYR A 256 16.35 -4.62 -4.29
CA TYR A 256 15.84 -5.13 -5.57
C TYR A 256 16.68 -4.69 -6.77
N LEU A 257 17.71 -3.86 -6.57
CA LEU A 257 18.58 -3.41 -7.65
C LEU A 257 19.48 -4.56 -8.11
N ARG A 258 19.52 -4.83 -9.40
CA ARG A 258 20.52 -5.71 -10.03
C ARG A 258 21.77 -4.90 -10.36
N ALA A 259 22.87 -5.16 -9.65
CA ALA A 259 24.11 -4.39 -9.84
C ALA A 259 24.73 -4.64 -11.22
N ASP A 260 24.60 -5.85 -11.76
CA ASP A 260 25.13 -6.24 -13.07
C ASP A 260 24.45 -5.48 -14.23
N ASP A 261 23.23 -4.97 -14.03
CA ASP A 261 22.50 -4.20 -15.04
C ASP A 261 22.78 -2.69 -14.97
N ILE A 262 23.70 -2.25 -14.12
CA ILE A 262 24.11 -0.85 -14.07
C ILE A 262 25.12 -0.59 -15.18
N PRO A 263 24.86 0.31 -16.14
CA PRO A 263 25.69 0.47 -17.33
C PRO A 263 27.16 0.80 -17.05
N GLU A 264 27.43 1.53 -15.97
CA GLU A 264 28.77 1.92 -15.55
C GLU A 264 29.68 0.72 -15.28
N LEU A 265 29.13 -0.43 -14.85
CA LEU A 265 29.89 -1.64 -14.57
C LEU A 265 30.65 -2.15 -15.81
N ALA A 266 30.12 -1.94 -17.02
CA ALA A 266 30.75 -2.40 -18.25
C ALA A 266 32.12 -1.75 -18.50
N TYR A 267 32.35 -0.54 -17.97
CA TYR A 267 33.56 0.22 -18.20
C TYR A 267 34.27 0.74 -16.93
N ASP A 268 33.80 0.34 -15.75
CA ASP A 268 34.43 0.63 -14.45
C ASP A 268 35.37 -0.53 -14.04
N ASP A 269 36.68 -0.37 -14.33
CA ASP A 269 37.67 -1.37 -14.00
C ASP A 269 37.81 -1.61 -12.48
N VAL A 270 37.57 -0.55 -11.67
CA VAL A 270 37.66 -0.65 -10.21
C VAL A 270 36.50 -1.50 -9.66
N ALA A 271 35.27 -1.22 -10.10
CA ALA A 271 34.11 -2.00 -9.71
C ALA A 271 34.25 -3.48 -10.13
N ARG A 272 34.70 -3.73 -11.38
CA ARG A 272 34.96 -5.09 -11.85
C ARG A 272 36.04 -5.80 -11.04
N ALA A 273 37.12 -5.11 -10.70
CA ALA A 273 38.16 -5.68 -9.84
C ALA A 273 37.67 -5.95 -8.41
N MET A 274 36.72 -5.17 -7.89
CA MET A 274 36.09 -5.43 -6.57
C MET A 274 35.28 -6.72 -6.61
N ILE A 275 34.49 -6.92 -7.64
CA ILE A 275 33.63 -8.10 -7.82
C ILE A 275 34.45 -9.38 -8.04
N ALA A 276 35.58 -9.26 -8.77
CA ALA A 276 36.47 -10.38 -9.09
C ALA A 276 37.36 -10.83 -7.90
N LYS A 277 37.24 -10.19 -6.72
CA LYS A 277 38.00 -10.63 -5.54
C LYS A 277 37.47 -11.97 -5.00
N PRO A 278 38.34 -12.90 -4.62
CA PRO A 278 37.94 -14.17 -4.03
C PRO A 278 37.01 -14.03 -2.80
N GLU A 279 37.25 -13.00 -1.98
CA GLU A 279 36.41 -12.70 -0.80
C GLU A 279 35.00 -12.29 -1.17
N PHE A 280 34.85 -11.55 -2.28
CA PHE A 280 33.53 -11.16 -2.79
C PHE A 280 32.77 -12.37 -3.35
N GLU A 281 33.43 -13.20 -4.16
CA GLU A 281 32.86 -14.41 -4.73
C GLU A 281 32.44 -15.40 -3.63
N GLN A 282 33.27 -15.57 -2.60
CA GLN A 282 32.95 -16.40 -1.45
C GLN A 282 31.73 -15.87 -0.70
N ALA A 283 31.69 -14.57 -0.35
CA ALA A 283 30.58 -13.95 0.35
C ALA A 283 29.28 -14.05 -0.46
N LEU A 284 29.34 -13.85 -1.77
CA LEU A 284 28.20 -13.99 -2.68
C LEU A 284 27.69 -15.43 -2.74
N SER A 285 28.61 -16.40 -2.80
CA SER A 285 28.27 -17.85 -2.76
C SER A 285 27.56 -18.21 -1.46
N GLU A 286 28.06 -17.75 -0.31
CA GLU A 286 27.42 -17.94 1.00
C GLU A 286 25.99 -17.34 1.03
N LEU A 287 25.81 -16.09 0.56
CA LEU A 287 24.51 -15.45 0.50
C LEU A 287 23.54 -16.18 -0.43
N ARG A 288 24.02 -16.67 -1.57
CA ARG A 288 23.19 -17.48 -2.51
C ARG A 288 22.78 -18.82 -1.92
N ALA A 289 23.64 -19.45 -1.13
CA ALA A 289 23.39 -20.74 -0.48
C ALA A 289 22.46 -20.63 0.74
N ALA A 290 22.39 -19.48 1.40
CA ALA A 290 21.61 -19.26 2.60
C ALA A 290 20.12 -19.53 2.38
N SER A 291 19.46 -20.19 3.34
CA SER A 291 18.01 -20.42 3.36
C SER A 291 17.21 -19.21 3.85
N MET A 292 17.88 -18.30 4.55
CA MET A 292 17.31 -17.06 5.08
C MET A 292 18.05 -15.87 4.47
N LEU A 293 17.29 -14.82 4.14
CA LEU A 293 17.81 -13.56 3.64
C LEU A 293 18.36 -12.72 4.79
N ASP A 294 19.63 -12.42 4.75
CA ASP A 294 20.26 -11.42 5.60
C ASP A 294 20.38 -10.10 4.84
N TYR A 295 19.41 -9.22 5.05
CA TYR A 295 19.32 -7.92 4.37
C TYR A 295 20.58 -7.08 4.61
N GLY A 296 21.11 -7.08 5.83
CA GLY A 296 22.29 -6.32 6.20
C GLY A 296 23.54 -6.80 5.47
N ARG A 297 23.78 -8.14 5.44
CA ARG A 297 24.92 -8.71 4.71
C ARG A 297 24.81 -8.51 3.20
N VAL A 298 23.60 -8.63 2.62
CA VAL A 298 23.38 -8.36 1.19
C VAL A 298 23.74 -6.91 0.87
N MET A 299 23.23 -5.96 1.66
CA MET A 299 23.54 -4.55 1.44
C MET A 299 25.01 -4.20 1.69
N ALA A 300 25.63 -4.80 2.70
CA ALA A 300 27.07 -4.62 2.99
C ALA A 300 27.96 -5.13 1.84
N LEU A 301 27.57 -6.21 1.16
CA LEU A 301 28.29 -6.71 -0.02
C LEU A 301 28.13 -5.75 -1.22
N ARG A 302 26.92 -5.23 -1.43
CA ARG A 302 26.57 -4.38 -2.60
C ARG A 302 27.06 -2.94 -2.46
N ALA A 303 26.98 -2.34 -1.29
CA ALA A 303 27.18 -0.92 -1.08
C ALA A 303 28.54 -0.41 -1.61
N PRO A 304 29.70 -1.03 -1.37
CA PRO A 304 30.97 -0.55 -1.89
C PRO A 304 31.04 -0.51 -3.43
N VAL A 305 30.43 -1.51 -4.08
CA VAL A 305 30.37 -1.56 -5.57
C VAL A 305 29.44 -0.49 -6.09
N LEU A 306 28.25 -0.31 -5.50
CA LEU A 306 27.28 0.71 -5.88
C LEU A 306 27.85 2.13 -5.68
N GLU A 307 28.59 2.37 -4.61
CA GLU A 307 29.27 3.65 -4.37
C GLU A 307 30.36 3.94 -5.42
N GLN A 308 31.08 2.92 -5.84
CA GLN A 308 32.06 3.07 -6.91
C GLN A 308 31.37 3.38 -8.26
N LEU A 309 30.31 2.66 -8.58
CA LEU A 309 29.53 2.90 -9.81
C LEU A 309 28.90 4.30 -9.83
N HIS A 310 28.41 4.79 -8.68
CA HIS A 310 27.91 6.16 -8.55
C HIS A 310 29.00 7.20 -8.85
N ARG A 311 30.22 7.04 -8.33
CA ARG A 311 31.33 7.95 -8.65
C ARG A 311 31.63 7.96 -10.15
N THR A 312 31.64 6.77 -10.77
CA THR A 312 31.86 6.67 -12.23
C THR A 312 30.71 7.32 -13.01
N PHE A 313 29.47 7.17 -12.53
CA PHE A 313 28.31 7.88 -13.09
C PHE A 313 28.47 9.41 -12.98
N GLU A 314 28.86 9.94 -11.79
CA GLU A 314 29.09 11.38 -11.61
C GLU A 314 30.13 11.89 -12.60
N ASP A 315 31.28 11.21 -12.72
CA ASP A 315 32.40 11.65 -13.52
C ASP A 315 32.17 11.51 -15.03
N ARG A 316 31.48 10.46 -15.47
CA ARG A 316 31.39 10.11 -16.90
C ARG A 316 30.03 10.39 -17.53
N GLU A 317 28.99 10.53 -16.74
CA GLU A 317 27.62 10.72 -17.24
C GLU A 317 27.04 12.07 -16.81
N LEU A 318 27.12 12.38 -15.51
CA LEU A 318 26.46 13.57 -14.96
C LEU A 318 27.26 14.85 -15.29
N LEU A 319 28.56 14.90 -14.98
CA LEU A 319 29.39 16.10 -15.23
C LEU A 319 29.53 16.43 -16.73
N PRO A 320 29.68 15.44 -17.64
CA PRO A 320 29.73 15.73 -19.08
C PRO A 320 28.33 15.96 -19.70
N HIS A 321 27.24 15.86 -18.95
CA HIS A 321 25.87 15.99 -19.45
C HIS A 321 25.52 15.04 -20.61
N THR A 322 25.88 13.76 -20.49
CA THR A 322 25.47 12.74 -21.46
C THR A 322 23.96 12.54 -21.49
N GLU A 323 23.42 11.77 -22.44
CA GLU A 323 22.00 11.41 -22.48
C GLU A 323 21.55 10.77 -21.18
N ARG A 324 22.40 9.95 -20.54
CA ARG A 324 22.13 9.30 -19.27
C ARG A 324 22.15 10.29 -18.11
N GLY A 325 23.10 11.25 -18.09
CA GLY A 325 23.13 12.36 -17.14
C GLY A 325 21.88 13.23 -17.24
N ILE A 326 21.46 13.59 -18.46
CA ILE A 326 20.23 14.34 -18.72
C ILE A 326 18.97 13.56 -18.26
N ALA A 327 18.93 12.23 -18.47
CA ALA A 327 17.84 11.39 -17.99
C ALA A 327 17.74 11.40 -16.45
N TYR A 328 18.89 11.36 -15.76
CA TYR A 328 18.95 11.50 -14.31
C TYR A 328 18.44 12.87 -13.83
N GLU A 329 18.89 13.97 -14.44
CA GLU A 329 18.44 15.33 -14.09
C GLU A 329 16.91 15.50 -14.31
N SER A 330 16.39 14.88 -15.37
CA SER A 330 14.97 14.85 -15.66
C SER A 330 14.20 14.05 -14.60
N TYR A 331 14.75 12.91 -14.15
CA TYR A 331 14.20 12.12 -13.06
C TYR A 331 14.16 12.93 -11.75
N VAL A 332 15.28 13.56 -11.38
CA VAL A 332 15.37 14.41 -10.18
C VAL A 332 14.33 15.52 -10.23
N THR A 333 14.25 16.26 -11.35
CA THR A 333 13.27 17.35 -11.52
C THR A 333 11.84 16.87 -11.36
N ARG A 334 11.52 15.67 -11.84
CA ARG A 334 10.17 15.07 -11.74
C ARG A 334 9.81 14.66 -10.32
N GLU A 335 10.79 14.13 -9.55
CA GLU A 335 10.55 13.56 -8.22
C GLU A 335 10.75 14.55 -7.08
N ASP A 336 11.40 15.69 -7.34
CA ASP A 336 11.59 16.73 -6.32
C ASP A 336 10.27 17.45 -5.92
N PRO A 337 10.20 17.92 -4.69
CA PRO A 337 11.23 17.92 -3.63
C PRO A 337 11.32 16.63 -2.79
N GLN A 338 10.47 15.62 -3.05
CA GLN A 338 10.38 14.41 -2.22
C GLN A 338 11.63 13.55 -2.33
N LEU A 339 12.23 13.47 -3.52
CA LEU A 339 13.47 12.72 -3.72
C LEU A 339 14.61 13.32 -2.89
N THR A 340 14.77 14.63 -2.94
CA THR A 340 15.77 15.34 -2.12
C THR A 340 15.50 15.15 -0.63
N GLN A 341 14.23 15.19 -0.17
CA GLN A 341 13.88 14.95 1.23
C GLN A 341 14.20 13.52 1.65
N PHE A 342 13.81 12.53 0.86
CA PHE A 342 14.12 11.12 1.10
C PHE A 342 15.63 10.87 1.16
N ALA A 343 16.37 11.32 0.18
CA ALA A 343 17.82 11.15 0.11
C ALA A 343 18.55 11.85 1.27
N THR A 344 18.05 13.04 1.68
CA THR A 344 18.57 13.75 2.87
C THR A 344 18.30 12.94 4.15
N TYR A 345 17.08 12.39 4.32
CA TYR A 345 16.77 11.50 5.42
C TYR A 345 17.72 10.30 5.46
N MET A 346 17.95 9.64 4.31
CA MET A 346 18.85 8.50 4.21
C MET A 346 20.28 8.87 4.62
N ALA A 347 20.79 9.97 4.10
CA ALA A 347 22.16 10.43 4.39
C ALA A 347 22.34 10.83 5.87
N ILE A 348 21.35 11.45 6.49
CA ILE A 348 21.38 11.79 7.93
C ILE A 348 21.28 10.49 8.75
N SER A 349 20.42 9.54 8.38
CA SER A 349 20.23 8.30 9.13
C SER A 349 21.47 7.40 9.18
N GLU A 350 22.38 7.52 8.22
CA GLU A 350 23.68 6.84 8.25
C GLU A 350 24.59 7.35 9.38
N GLN A 351 24.43 8.59 9.80
CA GLN A 351 25.24 9.22 10.85
C GLN A 351 24.56 9.22 12.22
N GLU A 352 23.29 9.61 12.25
CA GLU A 352 22.52 9.83 13.46
C GLU A 352 21.74 8.57 13.93
N GLY A 353 21.77 7.50 13.10
CA GLY A 353 21.03 6.27 13.37
C GLY A 353 19.65 6.23 12.69
N PRO A 354 19.00 5.07 12.69
CA PRO A 354 17.86 4.76 11.85
C PRO A 354 16.53 5.38 12.31
N ASP A 355 16.45 5.92 13.51
CA ASP A 355 15.20 6.45 14.07
C ASP A 355 15.24 7.98 14.18
N ALA A 356 14.59 8.64 13.22
CA ALA A 356 14.53 10.11 13.18
C ALA A 356 13.95 10.76 14.47
N ARG A 357 13.19 10.00 15.27
CA ARG A 357 12.64 10.48 16.55
C ARG A 357 13.72 10.63 17.63
N THR A 358 14.84 9.94 17.48
CA THR A 358 15.99 9.98 18.40
C THR A 358 17.06 10.98 17.98
N TRP A 359 16.98 11.54 16.77
CA TRP A 359 17.95 12.52 16.27
C TRP A 359 17.97 13.79 17.14
N PRO A 360 19.04 14.58 17.07
CA PRO A 360 19.05 15.93 17.66
C PRO A 360 17.82 16.73 17.25
N GLU A 361 17.25 17.50 18.18
CA GLU A 361 15.96 18.20 18.00
C GLU A 361 15.87 19.00 16.68
N PRO A 362 16.91 19.76 16.24
CA PRO A 362 16.84 20.51 15.00
C PRO A 362 16.74 19.61 13.75
N LEU A 363 17.23 18.36 13.80
CA LEU A 363 17.18 17.42 12.68
C LEU A 363 15.85 16.67 12.59
N ARG A 364 14.98 16.74 13.60
CA ARG A 364 13.65 16.12 13.59
C ARG A 364 12.64 16.88 12.73
N ASP A 365 12.90 18.16 12.46
CA ASP A 365 12.11 18.99 11.55
C ASP A 365 12.76 19.03 10.16
N SER A 366 12.17 18.35 9.19
CA SER A 366 12.66 18.28 7.80
C SER A 366 12.78 19.65 7.12
N GLY A 367 12.10 20.68 7.64
CA GLY A 367 12.13 22.06 7.14
C GLY A 367 13.13 22.98 7.86
N SER A 368 13.88 22.48 8.85
CA SER A 368 14.80 23.30 9.62
C SER A 368 16.02 23.78 8.82
N PRO A 369 16.62 24.92 9.20
CA PRO A 369 17.89 25.37 8.61
C PRO A 369 19.02 24.36 8.80
N GLU A 370 19.03 23.66 9.93
CA GLU A 370 20.03 22.65 10.29
C GLU A 370 19.97 21.43 9.35
N VAL A 371 18.77 20.99 8.96
CA VAL A 371 18.59 19.95 7.93
C VAL A 371 19.12 20.47 6.57
N ALA A 372 18.85 21.72 6.22
CA ALA A 372 19.38 22.29 4.98
C ALA A 372 20.90 22.37 4.99
N GLN A 373 21.53 22.74 6.12
CA GLN A 373 22.98 22.72 6.29
C GLN A 373 23.53 21.28 6.21
N ARG A 374 22.94 20.33 6.94
CA ARG A 374 23.37 18.92 6.95
C ARG A 374 23.28 18.31 5.55
N ARG A 375 22.21 18.60 4.79
CA ARG A 375 22.08 18.20 3.39
C ARG A 375 23.24 18.68 2.53
N GLN A 376 23.71 19.92 2.72
CA GLN A 376 24.83 20.45 1.99
C GLN A 376 26.16 19.78 2.40
N GLU A 377 26.36 19.52 3.68
CA GLU A 377 27.52 18.79 4.20
C GLU A 377 27.59 17.36 3.65
N LEU A 378 26.43 16.70 3.54
CA LEU A 378 26.28 15.31 3.08
C LEU A 378 25.93 15.20 1.58
N ARG A 379 26.15 16.25 0.78
CA ARG A 379 25.68 16.32 -0.62
C ARG A 379 26.02 15.09 -1.48
N HIS A 380 27.19 14.48 -1.26
CA HIS A 380 27.61 13.27 -2.01
C HIS A 380 26.78 12.04 -1.60
N ARG A 381 26.47 11.89 -0.29
CA ARG A 381 25.61 10.82 0.17
C ARG A 381 24.16 11.04 -0.29
N VAL A 382 23.69 12.26 -0.26
CA VAL A 382 22.37 12.64 -0.81
C VAL A 382 22.32 12.29 -2.31
N GLY A 383 23.35 12.66 -3.08
CA GLY A 383 23.48 12.32 -4.51
C GLY A 383 23.46 10.81 -4.75
N PHE A 384 24.17 10.05 -3.94
CA PHE A 384 24.18 8.59 -4.01
C PHE A 384 22.76 7.99 -3.80
N HIS A 385 22.03 8.41 -2.78
CA HIS A 385 20.68 7.91 -2.55
C HIS A 385 19.69 8.35 -3.65
N MET A 386 19.86 9.54 -4.22
CA MET A 386 19.06 9.97 -5.37
C MET A 386 19.33 9.11 -6.61
N TRP A 387 20.62 8.81 -6.88
CA TRP A 387 21.03 7.96 -7.98
C TRP A 387 20.54 6.52 -7.83
N LEU A 388 20.57 5.95 -6.62
CA LEU A 388 19.97 4.62 -6.37
C LEU A 388 18.50 4.57 -6.76
N GLN A 389 17.73 5.61 -6.47
CA GLN A 389 16.32 5.66 -6.84
C GLN A 389 16.12 5.83 -8.35
N PHE A 390 17.02 6.55 -9.03
CA PHE A 390 17.02 6.64 -10.49
C PHE A 390 17.29 5.26 -11.14
N GLU A 391 18.26 4.51 -10.63
CA GLU A 391 18.57 3.17 -11.12
C GLU A 391 17.40 2.18 -10.88
N LEU A 392 16.78 2.26 -9.72
CA LEU A 392 15.59 1.44 -9.41
C LEU A 392 14.41 1.78 -10.32
N ASP A 393 14.16 3.07 -10.61
CA ASP A 393 13.10 3.49 -11.54
C ASP A 393 13.39 2.99 -12.96
N ARG A 394 14.64 3.08 -13.39
CA ARG A 394 15.10 2.60 -14.70
C ARG A 394 14.95 1.08 -14.85
N GLN A 395 15.43 0.31 -13.87
CA GLN A 395 15.35 -1.16 -13.91
C GLN A 395 13.93 -1.66 -13.77
N LEU A 396 13.10 -1.04 -12.91
CA LEU A 396 11.67 -1.38 -12.82
C LEU A 396 10.94 -1.06 -14.13
N GLY A 397 11.28 0.04 -14.78
CA GLY A 397 10.77 0.39 -16.10
C GLY A 397 11.18 -0.62 -17.17
N SER A 398 12.42 -1.09 -17.13
CA SER A 398 12.94 -2.15 -18.02
C SER A 398 12.19 -3.46 -17.80
N ALA A 399 11.99 -3.89 -16.54
CA ALA A 399 11.23 -5.10 -16.21
C ALA A 399 9.77 -5.01 -16.69
N ALA A 400 9.13 -3.85 -16.53
CA ALA A 400 7.78 -3.61 -17.04
C ALA A 400 7.71 -3.65 -18.59
N HIS A 401 8.73 -3.13 -19.26
CA HIS A 401 8.84 -3.19 -20.70
C HIS A 401 8.98 -4.63 -21.21
N HIS A 402 9.92 -5.40 -20.65
CA HIS A 402 10.06 -6.83 -20.94
C HIS A 402 8.76 -7.61 -20.69
N ALA A 403 8.07 -7.32 -19.59
CA ALA A 403 6.77 -7.94 -19.32
C ALA A 403 5.74 -7.66 -20.43
N ALA A 404 5.69 -6.43 -20.93
CA ALA A 404 4.79 -6.05 -22.03
C ALA A 404 5.20 -6.70 -23.38
N GLU A 405 6.49 -6.71 -23.70
CA GLU A 405 7.02 -7.35 -24.90
C GLU A 405 6.79 -8.87 -24.93
N SER A 406 6.86 -9.50 -23.74
CA SER A 406 6.54 -10.93 -23.57
C SER A 406 5.05 -11.25 -23.66
N GLY A 407 4.19 -10.23 -23.82
CA GLY A 407 2.76 -10.42 -24.06
C GLY A 407 1.87 -10.35 -22.81
N LEU A 408 2.41 -9.99 -21.64
CA LEU A 408 1.59 -9.79 -20.43
C LEU A 408 0.71 -8.53 -20.59
N ALA A 409 -0.60 -8.74 -20.72
CA ALA A 409 -1.54 -7.65 -21.00
C ALA A 409 -1.58 -6.55 -19.91
N LEU A 410 -1.30 -6.91 -18.65
CA LEU A 410 -1.17 -6.00 -17.52
C LEU A 410 0.30 -5.75 -17.15
N GLY A 411 1.23 -6.63 -17.53
CA GLY A 411 2.63 -6.52 -17.12
C GLY A 411 2.81 -6.73 -15.62
N LEU A 412 3.30 -5.71 -14.92
CA LEU A 412 3.52 -5.79 -13.47
C LEU A 412 2.24 -5.46 -12.67
N TYR A 413 2.09 -6.12 -11.54
CA TYR A 413 1.08 -5.87 -10.52
C TYR A 413 1.79 -5.55 -9.21
N GLN A 414 1.84 -4.27 -8.85
CA GLN A 414 2.52 -3.79 -7.65
C GLN A 414 1.55 -3.73 -6.46
N ASP A 415 2.12 -3.67 -5.26
CA ASP A 415 1.39 -3.61 -4.00
C ASP A 415 1.75 -2.33 -3.23
N LEU A 416 0.73 -1.63 -2.74
CA LEU A 416 0.85 -0.40 -1.96
C LEU A 416 0.51 -0.68 -0.50
N ALA A 417 1.52 -0.65 0.37
CA ALA A 417 1.38 -0.86 1.80
C ALA A 417 0.44 0.17 2.46
N VAL A 418 -0.24 -0.22 3.54
CA VAL A 418 -1.23 0.62 4.24
C VAL A 418 -0.64 1.87 4.88
N GLY A 419 0.60 1.80 5.37
CA GLY A 419 1.26 2.89 6.08
C GLY A 419 2.78 2.88 5.94
N SER A 420 3.44 3.83 6.59
CA SER A 420 4.89 3.95 6.66
C SER A 420 5.36 3.85 8.11
N ALA A 421 6.57 3.34 8.34
CA ALA A 421 7.17 3.20 9.66
C ALA A 421 7.20 4.53 10.43
N PRO A 422 6.97 4.53 11.76
CA PRO A 422 6.84 5.77 12.56
C PRO A 422 8.12 6.62 12.58
N SER A 423 9.26 6.00 12.37
CA SER A 423 10.57 6.65 12.30
C SER A 423 11.05 6.86 10.87
N GLY A 424 10.21 6.55 9.85
CA GLY A 424 10.58 6.59 8.44
C GLY A 424 10.57 7.98 7.81
N SER A 425 11.11 8.05 6.61
CA SER A 425 11.23 9.28 5.81
C SER A 425 9.89 9.93 5.51
N ASP A 426 8.85 9.15 5.19
CA ASP A 426 7.53 9.71 4.87
C ASP A 426 6.94 10.47 6.06
N VAL A 427 7.11 9.92 7.28
CA VAL A 427 6.63 10.53 8.52
C VAL A 427 7.44 11.79 8.86
N TRP A 428 8.76 11.71 8.71
CA TRP A 428 9.67 12.82 8.94
C TRP A 428 9.45 13.99 7.97
N ALA A 429 9.25 13.68 6.67
CA ALA A 429 9.07 14.68 5.63
C ALA A 429 7.69 15.35 5.62
N ASN A 430 6.68 14.76 6.29
CA ASN A 430 5.31 15.27 6.30
C ASN A 430 4.82 15.56 7.73
N PRO A 431 5.39 16.56 8.41
CA PRO A 431 5.04 16.88 9.78
C PRO A 431 3.54 17.23 9.90
N GLY A 432 2.89 16.64 10.90
CA GLY A 432 1.48 16.85 11.17
C GLY A 432 0.50 16.03 10.30
N LEU A 433 0.92 15.43 9.19
CA LEU A 433 0.09 14.50 8.42
C LEU A 433 -0.04 13.16 9.16
N PHE A 434 1.07 12.63 9.64
CA PHE A 434 1.11 11.40 10.42
C PHE A 434 1.04 11.69 11.91
N ARG A 435 0.01 11.17 12.57
CA ARG A 435 -0.26 11.43 14.00
C ARG A 435 0.46 10.41 14.88
N GLN A 436 1.62 10.77 15.42
CA GLN A 436 2.42 9.88 16.26
C GLN A 436 1.78 9.56 17.64
N GLY A 437 0.71 10.25 18.03
CA GLY A 437 -0.09 9.94 19.23
C GLY A 437 -1.13 8.83 19.03
N ALA A 438 -1.24 8.27 17.82
CA ALA A 438 -2.10 7.13 17.52
C ALA A 438 -1.49 6.28 16.41
N THR A 439 -1.72 4.97 16.49
CA THR A 439 -1.34 3.98 15.47
C THR A 439 -2.56 3.44 14.77
N VAL A 440 -2.36 2.79 13.62
CA VAL A 440 -3.44 2.08 12.92
C VAL A 440 -3.42 0.59 13.25
N GLY A 441 -4.57 -0.05 13.12
CA GLY A 441 -4.72 -1.46 13.43
C GLY A 441 -6.10 -2.00 13.04
N ALA A 442 -6.51 -3.07 13.69
CA ALA A 442 -7.83 -3.67 13.55
C ALA A 442 -8.45 -3.93 14.93
N PRO A 443 -9.80 -3.84 15.07
CA PRO A 443 -10.47 -4.14 16.33
C PRO A 443 -10.34 -5.62 16.70
N PRO A 444 -10.63 -5.99 17.98
CA PRO A 444 -10.71 -7.37 18.40
C PRO A 444 -11.61 -8.23 17.52
N ASP A 445 -11.16 -9.44 17.24
CA ASP A 445 -11.84 -10.41 16.42
C ASP A 445 -11.70 -11.84 16.97
N MET A 446 -12.29 -12.83 16.29
CA MET A 446 -12.21 -14.24 16.69
C MET A 446 -10.78 -14.82 16.59
N TYR A 447 -9.89 -14.18 15.84
CA TYR A 447 -8.49 -14.61 15.66
C TYR A 447 -7.53 -13.83 16.57
N SER A 448 -7.94 -12.64 17.04
CA SER A 448 -7.18 -11.78 17.93
C SER A 448 -8.09 -11.09 18.93
N GLU A 449 -8.22 -11.66 20.14
CA GLU A 449 -9.07 -11.10 21.20
C GLU A 449 -8.65 -9.71 21.66
N GLU A 450 -7.37 -9.36 21.52
CA GLU A 450 -6.83 -8.02 21.82
C GLU A 450 -6.96 -7.05 20.65
N GLY A 451 -7.34 -7.54 19.47
CA GLY A 451 -7.22 -6.82 18.22
C GLY A 451 -5.77 -6.71 17.75
N GLN A 452 -5.56 -5.94 16.68
CA GLN A 452 -4.23 -5.79 16.10
C GLN A 452 -3.80 -4.32 16.16
N ASN A 453 -2.57 -4.08 16.58
CA ASN A 453 -1.91 -2.79 16.47
C ASN A 453 -0.72 -2.96 15.53
N TRP A 454 -0.77 -2.34 14.36
CA TRP A 454 0.27 -2.49 13.33
C TRP A 454 1.47 -1.58 13.54
N GLY A 455 1.45 -0.71 14.59
CA GLY A 455 2.56 0.19 14.93
C GLY A 455 2.77 1.35 13.95
N LEU A 456 1.97 1.48 12.92
CA LEU A 456 2.08 2.51 11.90
C LEU A 456 1.32 3.78 12.36
N PRO A 457 1.89 4.98 12.26
CA PRO A 457 1.21 6.20 12.67
C PRO A 457 -0.01 6.50 11.79
N ALA A 458 -1.07 6.94 12.43
CA ALA A 458 -2.32 7.24 11.75
C ALA A 458 -2.21 8.48 10.86
N MET A 459 -2.71 8.41 9.63
CA MET A 459 -2.74 9.54 8.69
C MET A 459 -4.00 10.39 8.92
N ASP A 460 -3.82 11.67 9.25
CA ASP A 460 -4.93 12.59 9.55
C ASP A 460 -5.70 12.99 8.29
N PRO A 461 -6.98 12.63 8.18
CA PRO A 461 -7.79 12.92 6.98
C PRO A 461 -8.01 14.41 6.76
N PHE A 462 -8.02 15.23 7.83
CA PHE A 462 -8.18 16.68 7.71
C PHE A 462 -6.91 17.34 7.19
N VAL A 463 -5.73 16.95 7.71
CA VAL A 463 -4.44 17.48 7.22
C VAL A 463 -4.23 17.07 5.77
N LEU A 464 -4.52 15.81 5.42
CA LEU A 464 -4.43 15.33 4.04
C LEU A 464 -5.30 16.19 3.09
N ARG A 465 -6.51 16.56 3.53
CA ARG A 465 -7.41 17.43 2.76
C ARG A 465 -6.93 18.89 2.72
N GLU A 466 -6.41 19.43 3.83
CA GLU A 466 -5.86 20.80 3.88
C GLU A 466 -4.62 20.95 2.97
N THR A 467 -3.79 19.91 2.88
CA THR A 467 -2.65 19.86 1.95
C THR A 467 -3.06 19.48 0.52
N ARG A 468 -4.40 19.54 0.22
CA ARG A 468 -4.95 19.31 -1.13
C ARG A 468 -4.63 17.92 -1.69
N TYR A 469 -4.49 16.93 -0.80
CA TYR A 469 -4.15 15.54 -1.13
C TYR A 469 -2.77 15.34 -1.76
N ASP A 470 -1.82 16.26 -1.59
CA ASP A 470 -0.52 16.20 -2.25
C ASP A 470 0.19 14.85 -2.00
N TYR A 471 0.28 14.40 -0.74
CA TYR A 471 0.89 13.11 -0.40
C TYR A 471 0.15 11.92 -1.04
N TRP A 472 -1.20 11.91 -1.03
CA TRP A 472 -2.00 10.84 -1.64
C TRP A 472 -1.81 10.77 -3.16
N ILE A 473 -1.78 11.91 -3.83
CA ILE A 473 -1.54 12.02 -5.28
C ILE A 473 -0.16 11.46 -5.64
N ARG A 474 0.88 11.85 -4.89
CA ARG A 474 2.25 11.38 -5.13
C ARG A 474 2.39 9.88 -4.85
N LEU A 475 1.75 9.40 -3.80
CA LEU A 475 1.72 7.99 -3.44
C LEU A 475 1.12 7.13 -4.56
N LEU A 476 -0.01 7.57 -5.12
CA LEU A 476 -0.64 6.90 -6.24
C LEU A 476 0.23 6.95 -7.50
N ARG A 477 0.81 8.10 -7.82
CA ARG A 477 1.72 8.25 -8.96
C ARG A 477 2.94 7.35 -8.85
N SER A 478 3.52 7.25 -7.67
CA SER A 478 4.61 6.30 -7.41
C SER A 478 4.13 4.84 -7.56
N GLY A 479 2.98 4.48 -6.99
CA GLY A 479 2.42 3.12 -7.06
C GLY A 479 2.03 2.70 -8.48
N PHE A 480 1.49 3.63 -9.28
CA PHE A 480 1.07 3.35 -10.66
C PHE A 480 2.22 3.39 -11.68
N ARG A 481 3.40 3.85 -11.28
CA ARG A 481 4.54 3.91 -12.21
C ARG A 481 5.01 2.50 -12.57
N HIS A 482 5.19 2.25 -13.86
CA HIS A 482 5.63 0.97 -14.42
C HIS A 482 4.73 -0.22 -14.06
N THR A 483 3.41 0.00 -13.90
CA THR A 483 2.49 -1.08 -13.53
C THR A 483 1.20 -1.04 -14.34
N GLY A 484 0.62 -2.20 -14.62
CA GLY A 484 -0.71 -2.31 -15.24
C GLY A 484 -1.81 -2.64 -14.23
N ALA A 485 -1.44 -2.97 -12.99
CA ALA A 485 -2.35 -3.17 -11.88
C ALA A 485 -1.72 -2.77 -10.55
N LEU A 486 -2.49 -2.16 -9.64
CA LEU A 486 -2.04 -1.76 -8.32
C LEU A 486 -2.98 -2.33 -7.25
N ARG A 487 -2.42 -3.09 -6.30
CA ARG A 487 -3.13 -3.48 -5.07
C ARG A 487 -3.05 -2.34 -4.05
N ILE A 488 -4.17 -2.02 -3.47
CA ILE A 488 -4.26 -1.13 -2.31
C ILE A 488 -4.46 -2.02 -1.09
N ASP A 489 -3.42 -2.10 -0.27
CA ASP A 489 -3.45 -2.83 0.99
C ASP A 489 -4.45 -2.19 1.95
N HIS A 490 -5.27 -3.02 2.61
CA HIS A 490 -6.35 -2.59 3.50
C HIS A 490 -7.23 -1.47 2.90
N ALA A 491 -7.86 -1.74 1.73
CA ALA A 491 -8.67 -0.75 1.02
C ALA A 491 -9.83 -0.19 1.87
N LEU A 492 -10.23 -0.88 2.95
CA LEU A 492 -11.15 -0.37 3.97
C LEU A 492 -10.66 0.94 4.60
N GLY A 493 -9.34 1.17 4.65
CA GLY A 493 -8.72 2.41 5.11
C GLY A 493 -9.12 3.66 4.30
N LEU A 494 -9.54 3.48 3.04
CA LEU A 494 -10.11 4.57 2.23
C LEU A 494 -11.50 5.02 2.71
N PHE A 495 -12.20 4.19 3.48
CA PHE A 495 -13.48 4.52 4.10
C PHE A 495 -13.31 4.97 5.54
N ARG A 496 -12.62 4.15 6.32
CA ARG A 496 -12.36 4.37 7.73
C ARG A 496 -11.12 3.59 8.14
N MET A 497 -10.32 4.15 9.01
CA MET A 497 -9.16 3.50 9.60
C MET A 497 -9.38 3.32 11.09
N PHE A 498 -9.04 2.14 11.62
CA PHE A 498 -9.09 1.90 13.05
C PHE A 498 -7.85 2.51 13.70
N TRP A 499 -8.06 3.48 14.59
CA TRP A 499 -6.99 4.19 15.30
C TRP A 499 -6.90 3.68 16.73
N VAL A 500 -5.70 3.33 17.14
CA VAL A 500 -5.37 2.89 18.50
C VAL A 500 -4.55 3.99 19.16
N PRO A 501 -4.97 4.54 20.32
CA PRO A 501 -4.14 5.52 21.04
C PRO A 501 -2.76 4.93 21.37
N LEU A 502 -1.71 5.72 21.22
CA LEU A 502 -0.34 5.26 21.45
C LEU A 502 -0.18 4.68 22.85
N GLY A 503 0.43 3.48 22.94
CA GLY A 503 0.65 2.76 24.20
C GLY A 503 -0.53 1.97 24.73
N GLU A 504 -1.66 1.97 23.99
CA GLU A 504 -2.86 1.23 24.38
C GLU A 504 -3.05 -0.06 23.55
N SER A 505 -3.87 -0.97 24.07
CA SER A 505 -4.38 -2.13 23.34
C SER A 505 -5.39 -1.70 22.28
N ALA A 506 -5.51 -2.46 21.19
CA ALA A 506 -6.51 -2.23 20.16
C ALA A 506 -7.97 -2.32 20.70
N ARG A 507 -8.19 -2.92 21.87
CA ARG A 507 -9.50 -2.90 22.54
C ARG A 507 -10.02 -1.50 22.83
N THR A 508 -9.12 -0.51 22.97
CA THR A 508 -9.46 0.89 23.27
C THR A 508 -9.48 1.77 22.02
N GLY A 509 -9.36 1.18 20.84
CA GLY A 509 -9.37 1.90 19.58
C GLY A 509 -10.76 2.35 19.11
N ALA A 510 -10.78 3.18 18.08
CA ALA A 510 -12.01 3.58 17.39
C ALA A 510 -11.75 3.85 15.90
N TYR A 511 -12.79 3.72 15.08
CA TYR A 511 -12.71 4.10 13.68
C TYR A 511 -12.75 5.61 13.49
N VAL A 512 -11.85 6.11 12.64
CA VAL A 512 -11.85 7.47 12.10
C VAL A 512 -12.18 7.39 10.62
N THR A 513 -13.24 8.06 10.17
CA THR A 513 -13.68 8.01 8.78
C THR A 513 -12.90 8.98 7.90
N SER A 514 -12.61 8.56 6.67
CA SER A 514 -11.94 9.33 5.63
C SER A 514 -12.93 10.12 4.76
N PHE A 515 -12.42 10.99 3.89
CA PHE A 515 -13.18 11.61 2.80
C PHE A 515 -13.18 10.68 1.57
N SER A 516 -13.87 9.56 1.70
CA SER A 516 -13.78 8.40 0.79
C SER A 516 -13.99 8.76 -0.68
N ASP A 517 -15.05 9.50 -1.04
CA ASP A 517 -15.31 9.86 -2.42
C ASP A 517 -14.19 10.75 -3.03
N GLU A 518 -13.51 11.56 -2.20
CA GLU A 518 -12.37 12.37 -2.65
C GLU A 518 -11.15 11.47 -2.92
N LEU A 519 -10.86 10.51 -2.02
CA LEU A 519 -9.75 9.56 -2.18
C LEU A 519 -9.95 8.63 -3.37
N PHE A 520 -11.12 8.03 -3.50
CA PHE A 520 -11.45 7.18 -4.65
C PHE A 520 -11.44 7.96 -5.96
N GLY A 521 -11.94 9.21 -5.97
CA GLY A 521 -11.92 10.04 -7.15
C GLY A 521 -10.50 10.33 -7.66
N ILE A 522 -9.58 10.68 -6.76
CA ILE A 522 -8.17 10.90 -7.08
C ILE A 522 -7.52 9.60 -7.58
N MET A 523 -7.80 8.48 -6.92
CA MET A 523 -7.31 7.17 -7.34
C MET A 523 -7.82 6.80 -8.74
N ALA A 524 -9.09 7.07 -9.05
CA ALA A 524 -9.65 6.83 -10.37
C ALA A 524 -8.99 7.71 -11.44
N LEU A 525 -8.66 8.97 -11.11
CA LEU A 525 -7.94 9.85 -12.03
C LEU A 525 -6.54 9.32 -12.36
N GLU A 526 -5.77 8.94 -11.34
CA GLU A 526 -4.42 8.42 -11.56
C GLU A 526 -4.46 7.02 -12.23
N SER A 527 -5.42 6.14 -11.86
CA SER A 527 -5.66 4.86 -12.55
C SER A 527 -5.87 5.04 -14.06
N MET A 528 -6.74 5.98 -14.46
CA MET A 528 -7.00 6.26 -15.87
C MET A 528 -5.78 6.86 -16.59
N ARG A 529 -5.02 7.74 -15.94
CA ARG A 529 -3.81 8.36 -16.49
C ARG A 529 -2.71 7.36 -16.81
N HIS A 530 -2.55 6.38 -15.91
CA HIS A 530 -1.53 5.33 -16.06
C HIS A 530 -2.03 4.10 -16.81
N GLY A 531 -3.33 4.05 -17.14
CA GLY A 531 -3.92 2.89 -17.78
C GLY A 531 -3.88 1.63 -16.91
N ALA A 532 -3.84 1.76 -15.59
CA ALA A 532 -3.68 0.66 -14.66
C ALA A 532 -4.98 0.38 -13.89
N ILE A 533 -5.32 -0.89 -13.72
CA ILE A 533 -6.47 -1.31 -12.91
C ILE A 533 -6.13 -1.24 -11.41
N VAL A 534 -7.16 -1.21 -10.57
CA VAL A 534 -6.99 -1.17 -9.11
C VAL A 534 -7.63 -2.41 -8.49
N VAL A 535 -6.89 -3.06 -7.60
CA VAL A 535 -7.36 -4.15 -6.75
C VAL A 535 -7.35 -3.66 -5.31
N GLY A 536 -8.50 -3.62 -4.66
CA GLY A 536 -8.59 -3.31 -3.23
C GLY A 536 -8.54 -4.60 -2.42
N GLU A 537 -7.64 -4.66 -1.45
CA GLU A 537 -7.70 -5.71 -0.45
C GLU A 537 -8.88 -5.39 0.49
N ASP A 538 -9.91 -6.22 0.41
CA ASP A 538 -11.19 -6.10 1.14
C ASP A 538 -11.45 -7.33 2.02
N LEU A 539 -10.40 -7.86 2.66
CA LEU A 539 -10.48 -8.99 3.58
C LEU A 539 -10.89 -8.53 4.99
N GLY A 540 -11.37 -9.47 5.82
CA GLY A 540 -11.81 -9.22 7.19
C GLY A 540 -13.29 -8.83 7.30
N THR A 541 -13.66 -8.06 8.35
CA THR A 541 -15.05 -7.63 8.58
C THR A 541 -15.43 -6.48 7.66
N VAL A 542 -15.97 -6.83 6.51
CA VAL A 542 -16.32 -5.87 5.46
C VAL A 542 -17.78 -5.43 5.62
N PRO A 543 -18.04 -4.13 5.88
CA PRO A 543 -19.40 -3.59 5.88
C PRO A 543 -20.11 -3.83 4.53
N PRO A 544 -21.41 -4.15 4.51
CA PRO A 544 -22.12 -4.54 3.28
C PRO A 544 -22.20 -3.46 2.20
N GLU A 545 -21.94 -2.19 2.54
CA GLU A 545 -21.85 -1.08 1.59
C GLU A 545 -20.51 -1.02 0.84
N VAL A 546 -19.44 -1.57 1.39
CA VAL A 546 -18.08 -1.48 0.81
C VAL A 546 -17.99 -2.14 -0.56
N PRO A 547 -18.44 -3.38 -0.79
CA PRO A 547 -18.39 -3.99 -2.12
C PRO A 547 -19.12 -3.16 -3.18
N LYS A 548 -20.25 -2.56 -2.84
CA LYS A 548 -21.03 -1.70 -3.74
C LYS A 548 -20.29 -0.41 -4.12
N VAL A 549 -19.52 0.15 -3.17
CA VAL A 549 -18.70 1.35 -3.44
C VAL A 549 -17.49 0.99 -4.28
N LEU A 550 -16.81 -0.13 -4.00
CA LEU A 550 -15.69 -0.62 -4.82
C LEU A 550 -16.16 -0.86 -6.27
N GLU A 551 -17.28 -1.56 -6.46
CA GLU A 551 -17.88 -1.80 -7.77
C GLU A 551 -18.20 -0.48 -8.50
N ARG A 552 -18.85 0.49 -7.82
CA ARG A 552 -19.16 1.81 -8.37
C ARG A 552 -17.92 2.56 -8.86
N TRP A 553 -16.78 2.39 -8.18
CA TRP A 553 -15.52 3.00 -8.56
C TRP A 553 -14.68 2.13 -9.52
N GLY A 554 -15.14 0.93 -9.86
CA GLY A 554 -14.42 0.00 -10.74
C GLY A 554 -13.16 -0.58 -10.11
N VAL A 555 -13.15 -0.72 -8.78
CA VAL A 555 -12.07 -1.36 -8.01
C VAL A 555 -12.41 -2.83 -7.84
N LEU A 556 -11.47 -3.71 -8.18
CA LEU A 556 -11.61 -5.15 -7.98
C LEU A 556 -11.48 -5.47 -6.49
N GLY A 557 -12.33 -6.36 -5.97
CA GLY A 557 -12.14 -6.92 -4.63
C GLY A 557 -11.16 -8.09 -4.64
N SER A 558 -10.59 -8.42 -3.48
CA SER A 558 -9.74 -9.60 -3.27
C SER A 558 -10.56 -10.76 -2.75
N LYS A 559 -10.47 -11.93 -3.39
CA LYS A 559 -11.16 -13.14 -2.97
C LYS A 559 -10.15 -14.28 -2.79
N VAL A 560 -10.02 -14.73 -1.56
CA VAL A 560 -9.07 -15.78 -1.15
C VAL A 560 -9.84 -17.04 -0.83
N VAL A 561 -9.61 -18.13 -1.58
CA VAL A 561 -10.42 -19.36 -1.52
C VAL A 561 -10.60 -19.86 -0.10
N VAL A 562 -9.55 -19.90 0.70
CA VAL A 562 -9.60 -20.43 2.08
C VAL A 562 -10.42 -19.56 3.05
N PHE A 563 -10.86 -18.36 2.65
CA PHE A 563 -11.72 -17.46 3.42
C PHE A 563 -13.16 -17.38 2.89
N GLU A 564 -13.44 -17.99 1.75
CA GLU A 564 -14.75 -17.87 1.07
C GLU A 564 -15.74 -18.94 1.54
N TRP A 565 -15.90 -19.05 2.87
CA TRP A 565 -16.95 -19.86 3.47
C TRP A 565 -18.31 -19.17 3.33
N ASP A 566 -19.28 -19.85 2.74
CA ASP A 566 -20.65 -19.36 2.61
C ASP A 566 -21.50 -19.83 3.82
N HIS A 567 -21.62 -18.94 4.80
CA HIS A 567 -22.39 -19.21 6.03
C HIS A 567 -23.88 -19.53 5.74
N SER A 568 -24.44 -19.01 4.64
CA SER A 568 -25.85 -19.25 4.30
C SER A 568 -26.11 -20.68 3.82
N ASN A 569 -25.10 -21.28 3.19
CA ASN A 569 -25.17 -22.63 2.62
C ASN A 569 -24.34 -23.66 3.42
N GLY A 570 -23.59 -23.24 4.43
CA GLY A 570 -22.75 -24.09 5.28
C GLY A 570 -21.63 -24.82 4.51
N ARG A 571 -21.08 -24.19 3.48
CA ARG A 571 -20.02 -24.74 2.62
C ARG A 571 -19.13 -23.67 2.02
N PHE A 572 -18.00 -24.03 1.45
CA PHE A 572 -17.22 -23.11 0.63
C PHE A 572 -17.97 -22.71 -0.65
N ARG A 573 -17.72 -21.48 -1.10
CA ARG A 573 -18.34 -20.90 -2.29
C ARG A 573 -17.96 -21.69 -3.54
N ALA A 574 -18.94 -22.04 -4.38
CA ALA A 574 -18.68 -22.68 -5.65
C ALA A 574 -17.98 -21.72 -6.63
N ALA A 575 -17.15 -22.23 -7.52
CA ALA A 575 -16.35 -21.40 -8.44
C ALA A 575 -17.20 -20.38 -9.21
N ARG A 576 -18.38 -20.79 -9.71
CA ARG A 576 -19.32 -19.96 -10.48
C ARG A 576 -19.90 -18.76 -9.71
N ASP A 577 -19.89 -18.81 -8.36
CA ASP A 577 -20.53 -17.83 -7.50
C ASP A 577 -19.56 -16.69 -7.07
N TYR A 578 -18.32 -16.73 -7.54
CA TYR A 578 -17.35 -15.65 -7.30
C TYR A 578 -17.71 -14.40 -8.10
N PRO A 579 -17.42 -13.19 -7.58
CA PRO A 579 -17.71 -11.94 -8.29
C PRO A 579 -16.79 -11.77 -9.51
N ARG A 580 -17.33 -11.14 -10.57
CA ARG A 580 -16.54 -10.82 -11.78
C ARG A 580 -15.49 -9.74 -11.55
N LEU A 581 -15.82 -8.68 -10.79
CA LEU A 581 -14.89 -7.62 -10.43
C LEU A 581 -14.05 -8.04 -9.20
N ALA A 582 -13.20 -9.04 -9.41
CA ALA A 582 -12.31 -9.56 -8.37
C ALA A 582 -10.98 -10.03 -8.95
N LEU A 583 -9.98 -10.05 -8.07
CA LEU A 583 -8.81 -10.91 -8.12
C LEU A 583 -9.09 -12.12 -7.21
N THR A 584 -9.03 -13.32 -7.73
CA THR A 584 -9.16 -14.55 -6.93
C THR A 584 -7.81 -15.22 -6.79
N THR A 585 -7.43 -15.53 -5.55
CA THR A 585 -6.20 -16.27 -5.20
C THR A 585 -6.54 -17.44 -4.29
N VAL A 586 -5.63 -18.39 -4.17
CA VAL A 586 -5.78 -19.50 -3.21
C VAL A 586 -5.50 -19.02 -1.79
N ASN A 587 -4.38 -18.31 -1.61
CA ASN A 587 -3.87 -17.79 -0.34
C ASN A 587 -3.30 -16.38 -0.49
N THR A 588 -2.71 -15.86 0.59
CA THR A 588 -1.97 -14.60 0.66
C THR A 588 -0.63 -14.83 1.36
N HIS A 589 0.22 -13.79 1.40
CA HIS A 589 1.48 -13.80 2.16
C HIS A 589 1.30 -13.92 3.69
N ASP A 590 0.08 -13.71 4.21
CA ASP A 590 -0.27 -13.87 5.64
C ASP A 590 -0.71 -15.29 6.00
N LEU A 591 -0.73 -16.17 5.01
CA LEU A 591 -1.04 -17.58 5.16
C LEU A 591 0.18 -18.43 4.73
N PRO A 592 0.31 -19.64 5.26
CA PRO A 592 1.30 -20.57 4.71
C PRO A 592 0.94 -20.90 3.27
N PRO A 593 1.93 -21.22 2.41
CA PRO A 593 1.66 -21.85 1.13
C PRO A 593 0.79 -23.10 1.29
N VAL A 594 0.08 -23.51 0.23
CA VAL A 594 -0.90 -24.62 0.29
C VAL A 594 -0.32 -25.88 0.93
N ALA A 595 0.94 -26.23 0.62
CA ALA A 595 1.59 -27.40 1.22
C ALA A 595 1.80 -27.25 2.74
N GLY A 596 2.09 -26.05 3.22
CA GLY A 596 2.19 -25.73 4.64
C GLY A 596 0.83 -25.68 5.33
N TRP A 597 -0.17 -25.04 4.67
CA TRP A 597 -1.55 -24.98 5.14
C TRP A 597 -2.16 -26.38 5.34
N MET A 598 -1.93 -27.27 4.38
CA MET A 598 -2.37 -28.65 4.47
C MET A 598 -1.77 -29.41 5.65
N ARG A 599 -0.49 -29.12 5.98
CA ARG A 599 0.27 -29.75 7.08
C ARG A 599 0.13 -29.02 8.41
N GLU A 600 -0.74 -27.99 8.52
CA GLU A 600 -0.97 -27.19 9.73
C GLU A 600 0.33 -26.51 10.24
N ARG A 601 1.21 -26.10 9.30
CA ARG A 601 2.54 -25.60 9.67
C ARG A 601 2.47 -24.29 10.47
N ASP A 602 1.54 -23.39 10.16
CA ASP A 602 1.28 -22.16 10.89
C ASP A 602 0.75 -22.44 12.32
N VAL A 603 -0.12 -23.43 12.50
CA VAL A 603 -0.62 -23.83 13.83
C VAL A 603 0.53 -24.39 14.68
N THR A 604 1.39 -25.21 14.05
CA THR A 604 2.59 -25.75 14.72
C THR A 604 3.55 -24.64 15.14
N LEU A 605 3.85 -23.71 14.22
CA LEU A 605 4.72 -22.56 14.51
C LEU A 605 4.16 -21.67 15.60
N ARG A 606 2.86 -21.33 15.59
CA ARG A 606 2.23 -20.53 16.64
C ARG A 606 2.30 -21.21 18.01
N SER A 607 2.19 -22.54 18.06
CA SER A 607 2.37 -23.32 19.29
C SER A 607 3.84 -23.31 19.75
N GLU A 608 4.79 -23.54 18.85
CA GLU A 608 6.24 -23.50 19.14
C GLU A 608 6.68 -22.12 19.66
N LEU A 609 6.09 -21.05 19.12
CA LEU A 609 6.36 -19.66 19.51
C LEU A 609 5.59 -19.23 20.76
N GLY A 610 4.69 -20.07 21.31
CA GLY A 610 3.87 -19.76 22.50
C GLY A 610 2.78 -18.70 22.23
N ASP A 611 2.40 -18.50 20.99
CA ASP A 611 1.26 -17.65 20.59
C ASP A 611 -0.07 -18.37 20.85
N LEU A 612 -0.07 -19.70 20.72
CA LEU A 612 -1.07 -20.60 21.25
C LEU A 612 -0.55 -21.16 22.59
N SER A 613 -1.07 -20.65 23.70
CA SER A 613 -0.46 -20.78 25.02
C SER A 613 -0.78 -22.10 25.73
N ASP A 614 -1.80 -22.83 25.29
CA ASP A 614 -2.23 -24.09 25.92
C ASP A 614 -2.71 -25.13 24.89
N GLU A 615 -2.80 -26.40 25.35
CA GLU A 615 -3.23 -27.52 24.51
C GLU A 615 -4.66 -27.37 23.97
N HIS A 616 -5.52 -26.66 24.69
CA HIS A 616 -6.90 -26.44 24.25
C HIS A 616 -6.95 -25.50 23.06
N GLN A 617 -6.18 -24.42 23.07
CA GLN A 617 -6.05 -23.48 21.94
C GLN A 617 -5.45 -24.18 20.72
N VAL A 618 -4.37 -24.95 20.89
CA VAL A 618 -3.75 -25.73 19.80
C VAL A 618 -4.75 -26.75 19.21
N ALA A 619 -5.46 -27.50 20.08
CA ALA A 619 -6.46 -28.44 19.61
C ALA A 619 -7.65 -27.74 18.93
N GLY A 620 -8.03 -26.56 19.39
CA GLY A 620 -9.03 -25.71 18.76
C GLY A 620 -8.62 -25.30 17.34
N ALA A 621 -7.42 -24.75 17.20
CA ALA A 621 -6.87 -24.33 15.89
C ALA A 621 -6.73 -25.50 14.90
N ARG A 622 -6.32 -26.68 15.37
CA ARG A 622 -6.27 -27.89 14.53
C ARG A 622 -7.65 -28.36 14.09
N ARG A 623 -8.65 -28.31 14.98
CA ARG A 623 -10.04 -28.66 14.61
C ARG A 623 -10.59 -27.69 13.56
N ALA A 624 -10.36 -26.39 13.72
CA ALA A 624 -10.76 -25.39 12.74
C ALA A 624 -10.09 -25.66 11.39
N ARG A 625 -8.78 -25.89 11.36
CA ARG A 625 -8.04 -26.23 10.14
C ARG A 625 -8.57 -27.52 9.48
N ALA A 626 -8.86 -28.55 10.27
CA ALA A 626 -9.41 -29.82 9.76
C ALA A 626 -10.80 -29.59 9.13
N HIS A 627 -11.64 -28.74 9.73
CA HIS A 627 -12.93 -28.34 9.18
C HIS A 627 -12.76 -27.61 7.84
N ASP A 628 -11.93 -26.58 7.79
CA ASP A 628 -11.67 -25.80 6.57
C ASP A 628 -11.10 -26.69 5.46
N ARG A 629 -10.12 -27.53 5.78
CA ARG A 629 -9.53 -28.48 4.83
C ARG A 629 -10.57 -29.45 4.28
N GLY A 630 -11.42 -30.00 5.16
CA GLY A 630 -12.51 -30.88 4.75
C GLY A 630 -13.48 -30.19 3.81
N GLY A 631 -13.86 -28.96 4.11
CA GLY A 631 -14.76 -28.16 3.27
C GLY A 631 -14.15 -27.78 1.92
N VAL A 632 -12.85 -27.43 1.90
CA VAL A 632 -12.10 -27.15 0.64
C VAL A 632 -12.02 -28.43 -0.22
N ILE A 633 -11.69 -29.58 0.36
CA ILE A 633 -11.67 -30.84 -0.38
C ILE A 633 -13.07 -31.17 -0.92
N GLN A 634 -14.11 -30.97 -0.12
CA GLN A 634 -15.49 -31.23 -0.53
C GLN A 634 -15.91 -30.39 -1.74
N ILE A 635 -15.64 -29.07 -1.73
CA ILE A 635 -15.99 -28.23 -2.89
C ILE A 635 -15.18 -28.61 -4.14
N LEU A 636 -13.92 -29.02 -3.99
CA LEU A 636 -13.11 -29.52 -5.13
C LEU A 636 -13.64 -30.83 -5.71
N ILE A 637 -14.21 -31.73 -4.87
CA ILE A 637 -14.88 -32.94 -5.31
C ILE A 637 -16.19 -32.58 -6.06
N GLU A 638 -17.00 -31.68 -5.51
CA GLU A 638 -18.24 -31.20 -6.14
C GLU A 638 -18.00 -30.54 -7.51
N GLU A 639 -16.88 -29.85 -7.65
CA GLU A 639 -16.44 -29.27 -8.93
C GLU A 639 -15.77 -30.29 -9.87
N GLY A 640 -15.64 -31.55 -9.45
CA GLY A 640 -15.01 -32.61 -10.25
C GLY A 640 -13.51 -32.44 -10.45
N LEU A 641 -12.84 -31.77 -9.52
CA LEU A 641 -11.39 -31.51 -9.53
C LEU A 641 -10.62 -32.54 -8.69
N LEU A 642 -11.29 -33.20 -7.77
CA LEU A 642 -10.75 -34.28 -6.95
C LEU A 642 -11.71 -35.48 -6.94
N PRO A 643 -11.19 -36.71 -6.80
CA PRO A 643 -12.04 -37.90 -6.60
C PRO A 643 -12.58 -37.91 -5.16
N PRO A 644 -13.71 -38.63 -4.90
CA PRO A 644 -14.24 -38.78 -3.54
C PRO A 644 -13.26 -39.35 -2.52
N SER A 645 -12.31 -40.20 -2.97
CA SER A 645 -11.24 -40.76 -2.12
C SER A 645 -10.23 -39.73 -1.61
N ALA A 646 -10.25 -38.49 -2.09
CA ALA A 646 -9.37 -37.42 -1.63
C ALA A 646 -9.51 -37.08 -0.14
N HIS A 647 -10.66 -37.39 0.47
CA HIS A 647 -10.82 -37.27 1.91
C HIS A 647 -9.95 -38.24 2.73
N GLU A 648 -9.61 -39.39 2.16
CA GLU A 648 -8.82 -40.44 2.80
C GLU A 648 -7.31 -40.23 2.61
N SER A 649 -6.92 -39.82 1.41
CA SER A 649 -5.51 -39.62 1.04
C SER A 649 -5.39 -38.54 -0.03
N LEU A 650 -4.65 -37.49 0.27
CA LEU A 650 -4.37 -36.39 -0.65
C LEU A 650 -2.95 -35.86 -0.36
N ASP A 651 -2.14 -35.74 -1.40
CA ASP A 651 -0.84 -35.07 -1.31
C ASP A 651 -0.94 -33.57 -1.65
N ALA A 652 0.09 -32.82 -1.25
CA ALA A 652 0.09 -31.37 -1.41
C ALA A 652 0.09 -30.93 -2.88
N GLU A 653 0.78 -31.63 -3.75
CA GLU A 653 0.87 -31.29 -5.17
C GLU A 653 -0.49 -31.45 -5.87
N THR A 654 -1.18 -32.54 -5.57
CA THR A 654 -2.54 -32.79 -6.08
C THR A 654 -3.52 -31.71 -5.58
N LEU A 655 -3.41 -31.30 -4.32
CA LEU A 655 -4.24 -30.22 -3.77
C LEU A 655 -3.93 -28.89 -4.44
N VAL A 656 -2.65 -28.51 -4.62
CA VAL A 656 -2.25 -27.28 -5.31
C VAL A 656 -2.82 -27.27 -6.73
N ARG A 657 -2.65 -28.33 -7.48
CA ARG A 657 -3.18 -28.46 -8.85
C ARG A 657 -4.71 -28.29 -8.90
N ALA A 658 -5.42 -28.95 -7.99
CA ALA A 658 -6.88 -28.83 -7.92
C ALA A 658 -7.34 -27.40 -7.56
N LEU A 659 -6.67 -26.74 -6.62
CA LEU A 659 -6.95 -25.35 -6.24
C LEU A 659 -6.63 -24.36 -7.37
N HIS A 660 -5.52 -24.54 -8.08
CA HIS A 660 -5.18 -23.74 -9.26
C HIS A 660 -6.23 -23.90 -10.38
N ALA A 661 -6.70 -25.13 -10.62
CA ALA A 661 -7.78 -25.37 -11.56
C ALA A 661 -9.11 -24.75 -11.09
N PHE A 662 -9.41 -24.78 -9.77
CA PHE A 662 -10.60 -24.19 -9.19
C PHE A 662 -10.63 -22.67 -9.40
N VAL A 663 -9.57 -21.93 -9.01
CA VAL A 663 -9.55 -20.46 -9.16
C VAL A 663 -9.67 -20.04 -10.63
N ARG A 664 -9.13 -20.81 -11.55
CA ARG A 664 -9.28 -20.59 -13.00
C ARG A 664 -10.71 -20.76 -13.51
N ARG A 665 -11.56 -21.56 -12.83
CA ARG A 665 -12.99 -21.72 -13.18
C ARG A 665 -13.86 -20.54 -12.69
N THR A 666 -13.37 -19.75 -11.73
CA THR A 666 -14.14 -18.59 -11.23
C THR A 666 -14.36 -17.55 -12.34
N PRO A 667 -15.46 -16.77 -12.33
CA PRO A 667 -15.69 -15.71 -13.31
C PRO A 667 -14.85 -14.46 -13.06
N ALA A 668 -13.99 -14.43 -12.04
CA ALA A 668 -13.18 -13.28 -11.65
C ALA A 668 -12.33 -12.75 -12.82
N ALA A 669 -12.21 -11.43 -12.92
CA ALA A 669 -11.42 -10.78 -13.98
C ALA A 669 -9.95 -11.16 -13.92
N LEU A 670 -9.42 -11.34 -12.71
CA LEU A 670 -8.04 -11.75 -12.47
C LEU A 670 -7.98 -12.99 -11.58
N VAL A 671 -7.00 -13.84 -11.87
CA VAL A 671 -6.63 -15.02 -11.08
C VAL A 671 -5.15 -14.96 -10.77
N GLY A 672 -4.78 -15.03 -9.49
CA GLY A 672 -3.39 -15.04 -9.03
C GLY A 672 -3.00 -16.42 -8.50
N LEU A 673 -1.89 -16.97 -9.01
CA LEU A 673 -1.28 -18.20 -8.54
C LEU A 673 0.02 -17.86 -7.82
N SER A 674 0.28 -18.47 -6.66
CA SER A 674 1.49 -18.17 -5.89
C SER A 674 2.71 -18.90 -6.45
N LEU A 675 3.83 -18.18 -6.59
CA LEU A 675 5.13 -18.78 -6.96
C LEU A 675 5.60 -19.77 -5.87
N ASP A 676 5.28 -19.49 -4.61
CA ASP A 676 5.56 -20.39 -3.48
C ASP A 676 4.80 -21.71 -3.59
N ASP A 677 3.55 -21.69 -4.10
CA ASP A 677 2.76 -22.92 -4.33
C ASP A 677 3.30 -23.72 -5.52
N LEU A 678 3.77 -23.05 -6.57
CA LEU A 678 4.45 -23.74 -7.69
C LEU A 678 5.75 -24.43 -7.23
N ALA A 679 6.45 -23.83 -6.27
CA ALA A 679 7.64 -24.41 -5.64
C ALA A 679 7.33 -25.44 -4.54
N LEU A 680 6.05 -25.67 -4.22
CA LEU A 680 5.59 -26.49 -3.08
C LEU A 680 6.27 -26.12 -1.77
N GLU A 681 6.48 -24.81 -1.53
CA GLU A 681 6.97 -24.30 -0.27
C GLU A 681 5.98 -24.61 0.86
N SER A 682 6.48 -24.81 2.07
CA SER A 682 5.63 -25.11 3.23
C SER A 682 5.75 -24.08 4.35
N GLU A 683 6.88 -23.39 4.44
CA GLU A 683 7.11 -22.38 5.48
C GLU A 683 6.42 -21.06 5.08
N PRO A 684 5.65 -20.44 5.98
CA PRO A 684 5.07 -19.13 5.73
C PRO A 684 6.17 -18.07 5.63
N VAL A 685 5.95 -17.04 4.82
CA VAL A 685 6.84 -15.87 4.76
C VAL A 685 6.58 -14.91 5.91
N ASN A 686 5.37 -14.95 6.47
CA ASN A 686 4.92 -14.12 7.58
C ASN A 686 3.98 -14.89 8.50
N ILE A 687 4.01 -14.59 9.78
CA ILE A 687 3.02 -15.02 10.77
C ILE A 687 2.42 -13.75 11.38
N PRO A 688 1.20 -13.36 10.99
CA PRO A 688 0.55 -12.16 11.51
C PRO A 688 0.44 -12.19 13.04
N GLY A 689 0.77 -11.05 13.68
CA GLY A 689 0.75 -10.91 15.12
C GLY A 689 1.99 -11.41 15.85
N VAL A 690 2.91 -12.09 15.19
CA VAL A 690 4.17 -12.55 15.77
C VAL A 690 5.30 -11.57 15.41
N TRP A 691 6.01 -11.07 16.44
CA TRP A 691 7.13 -10.15 16.24
C TRP A 691 8.32 -10.85 15.55
N GLN A 692 9.05 -10.10 14.75
CA GLN A 692 10.14 -10.62 13.92
C GLN A 692 11.35 -11.13 14.73
N ASP A 693 11.51 -10.73 15.99
CA ASP A 693 12.51 -11.28 16.91
C ASP A 693 12.17 -12.71 17.37
N ARG A 694 10.89 -13.10 17.27
CA ARG A 694 10.42 -14.46 17.61
C ARG A 694 10.31 -15.36 16.37
N TYR A 695 9.90 -14.82 15.25
CA TYR A 695 9.88 -15.50 13.96
C TYR A 695 10.44 -14.56 12.88
N ALA A 696 11.43 -15.03 12.12
CA ALA A 696 12.10 -14.26 11.08
C ALA A 696 11.20 -14.07 9.84
N SER A 697 10.02 -13.45 10.05
CA SER A 697 9.12 -13.07 8.96
C SER A 697 9.86 -12.26 7.90
N TRP A 698 9.48 -12.41 6.65
CA TRP A 698 10.01 -11.69 5.50
C TRP A 698 11.49 -12.00 5.17
N SER A 699 12.04 -13.09 5.73
CA SER A 699 13.44 -13.46 5.54
C SER A 699 13.65 -14.85 4.91
N ARG A 700 12.59 -15.69 4.83
CA ARG A 700 12.66 -16.98 4.17
C ARG A 700 13.01 -16.81 2.68
N ARG A 701 13.87 -17.68 2.15
CA ARG A 701 14.14 -17.79 0.71
C ARG A 701 13.54 -19.07 0.14
N MET A 702 13.19 -19.06 -1.13
CA MET A 702 12.74 -20.24 -1.86
C MET A 702 13.81 -21.33 -1.81
N ARG A 703 13.39 -22.59 -1.64
CA ARG A 703 14.31 -23.74 -1.62
C ARG A 703 14.84 -24.03 -3.02
N GLU A 704 13.97 -23.96 -4.02
CA GLU A 704 14.30 -24.27 -5.41
C GLU A 704 14.76 -22.99 -6.13
N PRO A 705 15.90 -23.01 -6.84
CA PRO A 705 16.31 -21.90 -7.70
C PRO A 705 15.32 -21.64 -8.83
N LEU A 706 15.18 -20.37 -9.21
CA LEU A 706 14.21 -19.91 -10.20
C LEU A 706 14.38 -20.62 -11.56
N ASP A 707 15.61 -20.76 -12.01
CA ASP A 707 15.94 -21.44 -13.28
C ASP A 707 15.52 -22.91 -13.29
N VAL A 708 15.56 -23.60 -12.15
CA VAL A 708 15.07 -24.97 -12.02
C VAL A 708 13.54 -24.98 -11.98
N LEU A 709 12.94 -24.13 -11.17
CA LEU A 709 11.49 -24.06 -10.99
C LEU A 709 10.76 -23.76 -12.31
N LEU A 710 11.19 -22.74 -13.05
CA LEU A 710 10.52 -22.30 -14.28
C LEU A 710 10.58 -23.30 -15.42
N HIS A 711 11.55 -24.23 -15.39
CA HIS A 711 11.72 -25.27 -16.42
C HIS A 711 11.30 -26.69 -15.95
N SER A 712 10.71 -26.79 -14.76
CA SER A 712 10.24 -28.05 -14.19
C SER A 712 8.94 -28.51 -14.87
N SER A 713 8.84 -29.80 -15.22
CA SER A 713 7.60 -30.41 -15.69
C SER A 713 6.46 -30.29 -14.66
N ARG A 714 6.81 -30.36 -13.38
CA ARG A 714 5.87 -30.13 -12.28
C ARG A 714 5.22 -28.75 -12.39
N THR A 715 6.00 -27.70 -12.67
CA THR A 715 5.46 -26.34 -12.84
C THR A 715 4.47 -26.27 -13.99
N ASP A 716 4.77 -26.90 -15.12
CA ASP A 716 3.87 -26.98 -16.27
C ASP A 716 2.55 -27.67 -15.89
N GLU A 717 2.62 -28.80 -15.16
CA GLU A 717 1.45 -29.55 -14.69
C GLU A 717 0.61 -28.73 -13.69
N LEU A 718 1.25 -28.04 -12.75
CA LEU A 718 0.58 -27.17 -11.77
C LEU A 718 -0.08 -25.95 -12.43
N LEU A 719 0.46 -25.51 -13.58
CA LEU A 719 -0.17 -24.50 -14.43
C LEU A 719 -1.28 -25.08 -15.32
N GLY A 720 -1.46 -26.40 -15.37
CA GLY A 720 -2.47 -27.07 -16.19
C GLY A 720 -2.11 -27.10 -17.68
N HIS A 721 -0.83 -27.09 -18.02
CA HIS A 721 -0.31 -27.35 -19.36
C HIS A 721 0.10 -28.82 -19.45
N GLU A 722 -0.67 -29.64 -20.17
CA GLU A 722 -0.21 -30.97 -20.55
C GLU A 722 0.86 -30.82 -21.65
N ARG A 723 2.08 -31.24 -21.39
CA ARG A 723 3.06 -31.43 -22.50
C ARG A 723 2.52 -32.54 -23.41
N PRO A 724 2.48 -32.35 -24.74
CA PRO A 724 2.26 -33.46 -25.63
C PRO A 724 3.33 -34.53 -25.35
N ALA A 725 2.89 -35.78 -25.16
CA ALA A 725 3.81 -36.89 -24.95
C ALA A 725 4.90 -36.84 -26.02
N VAL A 726 6.15 -36.70 -25.59
CA VAL A 726 7.29 -36.79 -26.51
C VAL A 726 7.31 -38.27 -26.99
N ASP A 727 6.91 -38.49 -28.24
CA ASP A 727 7.03 -39.78 -28.89
C ASP A 727 8.49 -40.24 -28.77
N SER A 728 8.73 -41.25 -27.96
CA SER A 728 10.03 -41.91 -27.79
C SER A 728 10.39 -42.83 -28.97
N ALA A 729 10.11 -42.38 -30.20
CA ALA A 729 10.39 -43.13 -31.42
C ALA A 729 11.17 -42.28 -32.42
N SER A 730 12.46 -42.09 -32.16
CA SER A 730 13.47 -41.91 -33.22
C SER A 730 14.89 -41.92 -32.62
N GLN A 731 15.39 -43.06 -32.23
CA GLN A 731 16.82 -43.30 -32.32
C GLN A 731 17.15 -43.71 -33.75
N PRO A 732 18.02 -42.98 -34.45
CA PRO A 732 18.54 -43.48 -35.72
C PRO A 732 19.54 -44.58 -35.45
N THR A 733 19.32 -45.73 -36.11
CA THR A 733 20.27 -46.84 -36.25
C THR A 733 21.53 -46.42 -36.97
#